data_d0428d39b058fde4397ba42a0218febc
#
_entry.id   d0428d39b058fde4397ba42a0218febc
#
_cell.length_a   1.000
_cell.length_b   1.000
_cell.length_c   1.000
_cell.angle_alpha   90.00
_cell.angle_beta   90.00
_cell.angle_gamma   90.00
#
_symmetry.space_group_name_H-M   'P 1'
#
loop_
_entity.id
_entity.type
_entity.pdbx_description
1 polymer ?
#
loop_
_entity_poly.entity_id
_entity_poly.type
_entity_poly.pdbx_seq_one_letter_code
_entity_poly.pdbx_strand_id
1 'polypeptide(L)'
;YYYVLTMLLTNTPEALKKIASLSKCKSASKNYISCLNSCYFLVAPFKQFFCDKVDIIMREQYLLECYNRNSAIFKLSKMIYQRLGTLTENKKNVSEEPRWAYLRNEMQVAKNSEEAAELERKFGGKSLFHSLKFTEPWKMRLESLIQSNISATTADKDMSENMLIYLLRYSTIVPILKRKLKNGNWSVGKELSISKLKALDIAELDKTDHKLITEICAWDYSLGINDYLHLLTGCDHVYIMLNNTMQPVSIHEEKPCLIIDKTKNGTFNVSSNIEPILERNGIIQYTKKNSETDYSIIIPSAFELKTYKEILLQKEYPVEAEPLLVKLITMLGGKTEIHSNMVEELNNIDHIDIPPVITLCITPNNINAFNISAIVRATDTLIFSPGHGNITTIAEKDGKKVQLVRSLKKEKNNLKQISEGLIEAEVCDEDDEWLPTTINDSITLSIEQMLPFMQWCKNNPNICTMEWAEGYKLNYYPSINSSSANISFTKKGGWFEIEGNVQISDGQVVSLQKLLELMRQSNKQKYIRIGDNEYITLSSQLTRILKRLDTVSSENRSHLQMAPSAVSILGEVLNDKSLNLKSNSAINELRQRIEESSKTTPCIPKTLQAQLRDYQEEGFEWMSKVTAWGAGVCLADDMGLGKTLQTITLLLEQSKEGASLVIAPASVVPNWRNELKRFSPTLNVIVLNQSDDRSKAIKDAQSGDVVIATYALLNTQQEELTKREWNVVCLDEAHTIKNANTKMSKAAMLLQARRKVILTGTPIQNHLAELWNLFQFINPGLLGSAEQFKRKFIQPIAGNNDKERQSQLRRLISPFLLRRTKSEVIEELPTKNDIYIPVELSSDEMTMYEVRRRQVEAA
;
A
#
# COMPACT_ATOMS: atom_id res chain seq x y z
N TYR A 1 -3.94 2.68 -32.83
CA TYR A 1 -4.95 2.35 -31.84
C TYR A 1 -6.35 2.33 -32.45
N TYR A 2 -6.86 3.47 -32.88
CA TYR A 2 -8.22 3.58 -33.46
C TYR A 2 -8.43 2.63 -34.66
N TYR A 3 -7.43 2.47 -35.52
CA TYR A 3 -7.50 1.57 -36.68
C TYR A 3 -7.70 0.11 -36.25
N VAL A 4 -6.95 -0.37 -35.24
CA VAL A 4 -7.08 -1.73 -34.69
C VAL A 4 -8.40 -1.89 -33.96
N LEU A 5 -8.83 -0.87 -33.22
CA LEU A 5 -10.14 -0.86 -32.55
C LEU A 5 -11.28 -0.90 -33.55
N THR A 6 -11.20 -0.15 -34.65
CA THR A 6 -12.20 -0.19 -35.72
C THR A 6 -12.27 -1.56 -36.37
N MET A 7 -11.14 -2.20 -36.63
CA MET A 7 -11.09 -3.56 -37.14
C MET A 7 -11.68 -4.59 -36.17
N LEU A 8 -11.49 -4.42 -34.86
CA LEU A 8 -12.14 -5.26 -33.86
C LEU A 8 -13.66 -5.06 -33.83
N LEU A 9 -14.11 -3.82 -33.96
CA LEU A 9 -15.52 -3.49 -33.96
C LEU A 9 -16.25 -4.00 -35.24
N THR A 10 -15.55 -4.13 -36.36
CA THR A 10 -16.12 -4.73 -37.57
C THR A 10 -16.27 -6.24 -37.47
N ASN A 11 -15.49 -6.90 -36.61
CA ASN A 11 -15.56 -8.33 -36.30
C ASN A 11 -15.63 -9.27 -37.54
N THR A 12 -14.97 -8.91 -38.61
CA THR A 12 -14.90 -9.75 -39.82
C THR A 12 -13.66 -10.66 -39.75
N PRO A 13 -13.71 -11.89 -40.32
CA PRO A 13 -12.56 -12.77 -40.38
C PRO A 13 -11.33 -12.14 -41.03
N GLU A 14 -11.56 -11.26 -42.02
CA GLU A 14 -10.48 -10.53 -42.71
C GLU A 14 -9.84 -9.47 -41.83
N ALA A 15 -10.63 -8.73 -41.04
CA ALA A 15 -10.12 -7.75 -40.11
C ALA A 15 -9.30 -8.43 -39.02
N LEU A 16 -9.75 -9.55 -38.47
CA LEU A 16 -9.00 -10.33 -37.47
C LEU A 16 -7.69 -10.89 -38.03
N LYS A 17 -7.69 -11.42 -39.27
CA LYS A 17 -6.44 -11.84 -39.93
C LYS A 17 -5.47 -10.68 -40.14
N LYS A 18 -5.93 -9.48 -40.43
CA LYS A 18 -5.12 -8.30 -40.63
C LYS A 18 -4.52 -7.82 -39.31
N ILE A 19 -5.27 -7.88 -38.20
CA ILE A 19 -4.74 -7.64 -36.85
C ILE A 19 -3.62 -8.62 -36.51
N ALA A 20 -3.81 -9.91 -36.77
CA ALA A 20 -2.80 -10.94 -36.56
C ALA A 20 -1.52 -10.72 -37.42
N SER A 21 -1.68 -10.20 -38.64
CA SER A 21 -0.53 -9.85 -39.50
C SER A 21 0.26 -8.66 -38.97
N LEU A 22 -0.42 -7.67 -38.38
CA LEU A 22 0.18 -6.49 -37.78
C LEU A 22 1.01 -6.85 -36.54
N SER A 23 0.59 -7.87 -35.77
CA SER A 23 1.33 -8.34 -34.59
C SER A 23 2.69 -8.98 -34.93
N LYS A 24 2.88 -9.42 -36.17
CA LYS A 24 4.13 -10.06 -36.66
C LYS A 24 5.18 -9.07 -37.20
N CYS A 25 4.86 -7.79 -37.32
CA CYS A 25 5.80 -6.79 -37.85
C CYS A 25 6.94 -6.46 -36.85
N LYS A 26 8.18 -6.81 -37.23
CA LYS A 26 9.39 -6.61 -36.41
C LYS A 26 9.87 -5.14 -36.32
N SER A 27 9.33 -4.23 -37.13
CA SER A 27 9.78 -2.82 -37.26
C SER A 27 8.80 -1.79 -36.70
N ALA A 28 7.92 -2.20 -35.81
CA ALA A 28 6.91 -1.30 -35.27
C ALA A 28 7.51 -0.26 -34.30
N SER A 29 7.15 1.01 -34.49
CA SER A 29 7.51 2.08 -33.53
C SER A 29 6.94 1.80 -32.13
N LYS A 30 7.56 2.36 -31.06
CA LYS A 30 7.06 2.23 -29.67
C LYS A 30 5.57 2.58 -29.54
N ASN A 31 5.09 3.58 -30.28
CA ASN A 31 3.67 3.97 -30.27
C ASN A 31 2.75 2.92 -30.88
N TYR A 32 3.22 2.19 -31.88
CA TYR A 32 2.47 1.12 -32.52
C TYR A 32 2.36 -0.12 -31.62
N ILE A 33 3.44 -0.44 -30.91
CA ILE A 33 3.48 -1.51 -29.91
C ILE A 33 2.53 -1.17 -28.75
N SER A 34 2.50 0.09 -28.31
CA SER A 34 1.55 0.57 -27.29
C SER A 34 0.09 0.42 -27.76
N CYS A 35 -0.21 0.70 -29.04
CA CYS A 35 -1.55 0.49 -29.60
C CYS A 35 -1.97 -0.98 -29.65
N LEU A 36 -1.05 -1.87 -30.05
CA LEU A 36 -1.31 -3.31 -30.04
C LEU A 36 -1.50 -3.82 -28.62
N ASN A 37 -0.72 -3.31 -27.65
CA ASN A 37 -0.85 -3.63 -26.25
C ASN A 37 -2.21 -3.27 -25.69
N SER A 38 -2.67 -2.07 -25.98
CA SER A 38 -4.00 -1.61 -25.54
C SER A 38 -5.14 -2.41 -26.16
N CYS A 39 -4.90 -3.04 -27.32
CA CYS A 39 -5.89 -3.89 -28.00
C CYS A 39 -5.71 -5.39 -27.70
N TYR A 40 -4.56 -5.81 -27.17
CA TYR A 40 -4.28 -7.22 -26.89
C TYR A 40 -5.33 -7.86 -25.99
N PHE A 41 -5.74 -7.16 -24.96
CA PHE A 41 -6.76 -7.64 -24.04
C PHE A 41 -8.13 -7.78 -24.69
N LEU A 42 -8.48 -6.90 -25.62
CA LEU A 42 -9.72 -6.98 -26.39
C LEU A 42 -9.74 -8.22 -27.28
N VAL A 43 -8.58 -8.72 -27.67
CA VAL A 43 -8.39 -9.86 -28.59
C VAL A 43 -7.78 -11.08 -27.91
N ALA A 44 -7.46 -11.03 -26.61
CA ALA A 44 -6.88 -12.16 -25.86
C ALA A 44 -7.70 -13.46 -26.00
N PRO A 45 -9.05 -13.43 -26.08
CA PRO A 45 -9.84 -14.64 -26.38
C PRO A 45 -9.56 -15.25 -27.74
N PHE A 46 -8.95 -14.48 -28.68
CA PHE A 46 -8.59 -14.92 -30.02
C PHE A 46 -7.09 -15.22 -30.13
N LYS A 47 -6.51 -15.89 -29.13
CA LYS A 47 -5.05 -16.23 -29.04
C LYS A 47 -4.47 -16.81 -30.33
N GLN A 48 -5.24 -17.54 -31.10
CA GLN A 48 -4.84 -18.11 -32.38
C GLN A 48 -4.44 -17.05 -33.44
N PHE A 49 -4.77 -15.78 -33.23
CA PHE A 49 -4.40 -14.68 -34.10
C PHE A 49 -3.16 -13.92 -33.65
N PHE A 50 -2.62 -14.21 -32.46
CA PHE A 50 -1.44 -13.57 -31.90
C PHE A 50 -0.27 -14.55 -31.76
N CYS A 51 0.95 -14.08 -31.99
CA CYS A 51 2.16 -14.88 -31.89
C CYS A 51 2.70 -14.83 -30.46
N ASP A 52 2.93 -16.00 -29.83
CA ASP A 52 3.27 -16.18 -28.43
C ASP A 52 4.54 -15.43 -27.94
N LYS A 53 5.41 -14.98 -28.83
CA LYS A 53 6.68 -14.33 -28.50
C LYS A 53 6.63 -12.82 -28.25
N VAL A 54 5.53 -12.15 -28.56
CA VAL A 54 5.38 -10.69 -28.35
C VAL A 54 4.82 -10.37 -26.96
N ASP A 55 4.61 -11.39 -26.18
CA ASP A 55 3.66 -11.40 -25.09
C ASP A 55 4.07 -10.72 -23.78
N ILE A 56 5.33 -10.88 -23.36
CA ILE A 56 5.70 -10.54 -21.97
C ILE A 56 5.81 -9.02 -21.75
N ILE A 57 6.43 -8.31 -22.68
CA ILE A 57 6.61 -6.84 -22.57
C ILE A 57 5.26 -6.13 -22.76
N MET A 58 4.41 -6.72 -23.61
CA MET A 58 3.07 -6.20 -23.89
C MET A 58 2.10 -6.35 -22.69
N ARG A 59 2.23 -7.43 -21.94
CA ARG A 59 1.43 -7.70 -20.73
C ARG A 59 1.70 -6.68 -19.62
N GLU A 60 2.95 -6.33 -19.37
CA GLU A 60 3.31 -5.42 -18.27
C GLU A 60 2.85 -3.97 -18.52
N GLN A 61 3.02 -3.45 -19.73
CA GLN A 61 2.57 -2.10 -20.07
C GLN A 61 1.03 -1.98 -20.06
N TYR A 62 0.34 -3.01 -20.53
CA TYR A 62 -1.12 -3.03 -20.52
C TYR A 62 -1.66 -3.05 -19.08
N LEU A 63 -1.07 -3.82 -18.18
CA LEU A 63 -1.47 -3.85 -16.76
C LEU A 63 -1.31 -2.48 -16.10
N LEU A 64 -0.26 -1.72 -16.44
CA LEU A 64 -0.06 -0.35 -15.95
C LEU A 64 -1.16 0.61 -16.42
N GLU A 65 -1.64 0.47 -17.67
CA GLU A 65 -2.76 1.28 -18.20
C GLU A 65 -4.11 0.84 -17.62
N CYS A 66 -4.30 -0.45 -17.35
CA CYS A 66 -5.52 -0.98 -16.71
C CYS A 66 -5.68 -0.52 -15.26
N TYR A 67 -4.59 -0.22 -14.56
CA TYR A 67 -4.67 0.39 -13.23
C TYR A 67 -5.27 1.81 -13.24
N ASN A 68 -5.32 2.47 -14.39
CA ASN A 68 -6.01 3.74 -14.52
C ASN A 68 -7.53 3.52 -14.79
N ARG A 69 -8.29 3.31 -13.72
CA ARG A 69 -9.75 3.03 -13.74
C ARG A 69 -10.61 4.05 -14.51
N ASN A 70 -10.07 5.24 -14.77
CA ASN A 70 -10.77 6.31 -15.52
C ASN A 70 -10.47 6.30 -17.02
N SER A 71 -9.56 5.47 -17.51
CA SER A 71 -9.25 5.43 -18.94
C SER A 71 -10.40 4.87 -19.74
N ALA A 72 -10.66 5.46 -20.91
CA ALA A 72 -11.67 4.95 -21.85
C ALA A 72 -11.37 3.50 -22.30
N ILE A 73 -10.08 3.14 -22.32
CA ILE A 73 -9.59 1.81 -22.67
C ILE A 73 -9.99 0.79 -21.61
N PHE A 74 -9.83 1.13 -20.32
CA PHE A 74 -10.23 0.26 -19.21
C PHE A 74 -11.74 0.01 -19.25
N LYS A 75 -12.54 1.06 -19.41
CA LYS A 75 -14.00 0.96 -19.50
C LYS A 75 -14.45 0.09 -20.68
N LEU A 76 -13.83 0.28 -21.85
CA LEU A 76 -14.12 -0.52 -23.05
C LEU A 76 -13.71 -1.99 -22.88
N SER A 77 -12.52 -2.24 -22.34
CA SER A 77 -12.02 -3.59 -22.05
C SER A 77 -12.95 -4.33 -21.09
N LYS A 78 -13.39 -3.66 -20.03
CA LYS A 78 -14.34 -4.18 -19.05
C LYS A 78 -15.64 -4.62 -19.69
N MET A 79 -16.20 -3.81 -20.60
CA MET A 79 -17.44 -4.14 -21.30
C MET A 79 -17.30 -5.31 -22.27
N ILE A 80 -16.22 -5.33 -23.05
CA ILE A 80 -15.97 -6.40 -24.03
C ILE A 80 -15.75 -7.71 -23.31
N TYR A 81 -15.02 -7.71 -22.20
CA TYR A 81 -14.79 -8.91 -21.40
C TYR A 81 -16.08 -9.45 -20.80
N GLN A 82 -16.97 -8.62 -20.29
CA GLN A 82 -18.29 -9.04 -19.81
C GLN A 82 -19.12 -9.73 -20.90
N ARG A 83 -19.10 -9.20 -22.12
CA ARG A 83 -19.83 -9.79 -23.26
C ARG A 83 -19.13 -11.05 -23.79
N LEU A 84 -17.81 -11.13 -23.78
CA LEU A 84 -17.05 -12.31 -24.18
C LEU A 84 -17.14 -13.46 -23.17
N GLY A 85 -17.26 -13.16 -21.87
CA GLY A 85 -17.48 -14.17 -20.83
C GLY A 85 -18.69 -15.08 -21.09
N THR A 86 -19.70 -14.56 -21.77
CA THR A 86 -20.89 -15.34 -22.17
C THR A 86 -20.68 -16.23 -23.42
N LEU A 87 -19.68 -15.93 -24.24
CA LEU A 87 -19.35 -16.73 -25.44
C LEU A 87 -18.34 -17.84 -25.17
N THR A 88 -17.58 -17.73 -24.07
CA THR A 88 -16.46 -18.63 -23.76
C THR A 88 -16.83 -19.75 -22.79
N GLU A 89 -18.11 -19.90 -22.41
CA GLU A 89 -18.56 -21.01 -21.55
C GLU A 89 -18.23 -22.40 -22.10
N ASN A 90 -17.91 -22.52 -23.39
CA ASN A 90 -17.50 -23.78 -24.00
C ASN A 90 -15.97 -23.95 -24.20
N LYS A 91 -15.15 -22.97 -23.76
CA LYS A 91 -13.69 -23.10 -23.83
C LYS A 91 -13.05 -22.55 -22.54
N LYS A 92 -12.91 -23.44 -21.58
CA LYS A 92 -12.04 -23.26 -20.41
C LYS A 92 -10.60 -23.18 -20.90
N ASN A 93 -9.99 -22.01 -20.87
CA ASN A 93 -8.56 -21.80 -20.73
C ASN A 93 -8.21 -20.34 -20.94
N VAL A 94 -8.65 -19.51 -19.98
CA VAL A 94 -7.91 -18.28 -19.66
C VAL A 94 -7.06 -18.67 -18.46
N SER A 95 -5.73 -18.62 -18.59
CA SER A 95 -4.77 -19.05 -17.58
C SER A 95 -5.14 -18.54 -16.18
N GLU A 96 -5.02 -19.41 -15.20
CA GLU A 96 -5.26 -19.15 -13.77
C GLU A 96 -4.20 -18.25 -13.11
N GLU A 97 -3.63 -17.29 -13.83
CA GLU A 97 -2.74 -16.32 -13.22
C GLU A 97 -3.55 -15.39 -12.29
N PRO A 98 -3.09 -15.14 -11.04
CA PRO A 98 -3.78 -14.29 -10.04
C PRO A 98 -4.17 -12.91 -10.57
N ARG A 99 -3.37 -12.35 -11.50
CA ARG A 99 -3.62 -11.05 -12.16
C ARG A 99 -4.85 -11.06 -13.06
N TRP A 100 -5.16 -12.19 -13.68
CA TRP A 100 -6.36 -12.35 -14.51
C TRP A 100 -7.62 -12.58 -13.66
N ALA A 101 -7.48 -13.22 -12.50
CA ALA A 101 -8.57 -13.36 -11.54
C ALA A 101 -9.02 -12.00 -11.03
N TYR A 102 -8.09 -11.12 -10.65
CA TYR A 102 -8.38 -9.74 -10.24
C TYR A 102 -9.12 -8.95 -11.32
N LEU A 103 -8.63 -8.96 -12.56
CA LEU A 103 -9.28 -8.28 -13.68
C LEU A 103 -10.66 -8.87 -13.97
N ARG A 104 -10.84 -10.18 -13.81
CA ARG A 104 -12.12 -10.88 -13.99
C ARG A 104 -13.13 -10.41 -12.95
N ASN A 105 -12.75 -10.31 -11.69
CA ASN A 105 -13.62 -9.86 -10.61
C ASN A 105 -14.01 -8.38 -10.75
N GLU A 106 -13.03 -7.50 -11.04
CA GLU A 106 -13.31 -6.09 -11.32
C GLU A 106 -14.20 -5.87 -12.54
N MET A 107 -14.11 -6.73 -13.55
CA MET A 107 -14.92 -6.68 -14.76
C MET A 107 -16.32 -7.25 -14.58
N GLN A 108 -16.52 -8.21 -13.67
CA GLN A 108 -17.86 -8.74 -13.34
C GLN A 108 -18.74 -7.71 -12.63
N VAL A 109 -18.18 -6.72 -11.99
CA VAL A 109 -18.90 -5.69 -11.21
C VAL A 109 -19.48 -4.56 -12.08
N ALA A 110 -19.15 -4.47 -13.38
CA ALA A 110 -19.70 -3.41 -14.24
C ALA A 110 -21.16 -3.70 -14.61
N LYS A 111 -22.04 -3.11 -13.88
CA LYS A 111 -23.49 -3.34 -13.94
C LYS A 111 -24.24 -2.61 -15.06
N ASN A 112 -23.66 -1.77 -15.90
CA ASN A 112 -24.48 -0.82 -16.62
C ASN A 112 -24.55 -1.01 -18.12
N SER A 113 -25.76 -1.35 -18.57
CA SER A 113 -26.25 -1.17 -19.91
C SER A 113 -26.09 0.28 -20.45
N GLU A 114 -26.10 1.29 -19.58
CA GLU A 114 -25.92 2.70 -19.94
C GLU A 114 -24.47 3.05 -20.34
N GLU A 115 -23.46 2.57 -19.62
CA GLU A 115 -22.06 2.73 -20.03
C GLU A 115 -21.75 2.03 -21.35
N ALA A 116 -22.41 0.88 -21.61
CA ALA A 116 -22.31 0.16 -22.85
C ALA A 116 -22.90 0.98 -24.02
N ALA A 117 -24.09 1.53 -23.82
CA ALA A 117 -24.76 2.36 -24.82
C ALA A 117 -24.05 3.68 -25.11
N GLU A 118 -23.39 4.26 -24.09
CA GLU A 118 -22.57 5.47 -24.25
C GLU A 118 -21.31 5.19 -25.07
N LEU A 119 -20.64 4.05 -24.82
CA LEU A 119 -19.46 3.66 -25.56
C LEU A 119 -19.79 3.23 -26.99
N GLU A 120 -20.92 2.53 -27.21
CA GLU A 120 -21.42 2.26 -28.56
C GLU A 120 -21.70 3.55 -29.34
N ARG A 121 -22.27 4.57 -28.71
CA ARG A 121 -22.47 5.89 -29.32
C ARG A 121 -21.16 6.59 -29.66
N LYS A 122 -20.17 6.54 -28.74
CA LYS A 122 -18.87 7.18 -28.95
C LYS A 122 -18.03 6.53 -30.04
N PHE A 123 -18.12 5.22 -30.21
CA PHE A 123 -17.27 4.46 -31.13
C PHE A 123 -18.00 3.97 -32.36
N GLY A 124 -19.30 4.22 -32.50
CA GLY A 124 -20.08 3.97 -33.72
C GLY A 124 -20.15 2.53 -34.19
N GLY A 125 -19.74 1.58 -33.37
CA GLY A 125 -19.62 0.18 -33.77
C GLY A 125 -20.76 -0.69 -33.21
N LYS A 126 -21.62 -1.19 -34.10
CA LYS A 126 -22.68 -2.12 -33.69
C LYS A 126 -22.27 -3.60 -33.75
N SER A 127 -21.27 -3.95 -34.58
CA SER A 127 -21.04 -5.35 -34.96
C SER A 127 -20.48 -6.22 -33.80
N LEU A 128 -19.50 -5.75 -33.03
CA LEU A 128 -18.93 -6.53 -31.94
C LEU A 128 -19.90 -6.66 -30.77
N PHE A 129 -20.54 -5.57 -30.40
CA PHE A 129 -21.47 -5.53 -29.27
C PHE A 129 -22.79 -6.23 -29.55
N HIS A 130 -23.29 -6.24 -30.83
CA HIS A 130 -24.50 -6.95 -31.21
C HIS A 130 -24.31 -8.45 -31.41
N SER A 131 -23.07 -8.89 -31.70
CA SER A 131 -22.74 -10.32 -31.81
C SER A 131 -22.55 -11.02 -30.47
N LEU A 132 -22.38 -10.24 -29.39
CA LEU A 132 -22.18 -10.77 -28.03
C LEU A 132 -23.53 -10.84 -27.30
N LYS A 133 -23.96 -12.05 -26.90
CA LYS A 133 -25.14 -12.22 -26.05
C LYS A 133 -24.87 -11.67 -24.65
N PHE A 134 -25.73 -10.76 -24.21
CA PHE A 134 -25.70 -10.25 -22.84
C PHE A 134 -26.62 -11.12 -21.97
N THR A 135 -26.04 -11.72 -20.93
CA THR A 135 -26.79 -12.50 -19.96
C THR A 135 -26.77 -11.78 -18.61
N GLU A 136 -27.93 -11.60 -18.01
CA GLU A 136 -28.01 -10.91 -16.72
C GLU A 136 -27.29 -11.68 -15.58
N PRO A 137 -26.58 -11.01 -14.65
CA PRO A 137 -25.73 -11.67 -13.64
C PRO A 137 -26.47 -12.67 -12.76
N TRP A 138 -27.76 -12.44 -12.44
CA TRP A 138 -28.56 -13.35 -11.66
C TRP A 138 -28.91 -14.63 -12.43
N LYS A 139 -29.11 -14.51 -13.75
CA LYS A 139 -29.42 -15.65 -14.64
C LYS A 139 -28.17 -16.53 -14.80
N MET A 140 -26.98 -15.91 -14.97
CA MET A 140 -25.71 -16.63 -14.98
C MET A 140 -25.45 -17.37 -13.67
N ARG A 141 -25.77 -16.76 -12.51
CA ARG A 141 -25.66 -17.43 -11.20
C ARG A 141 -26.62 -18.62 -11.09
N LEU A 142 -27.87 -18.49 -11.51
CA LEU A 142 -28.83 -19.58 -11.49
C LEU A 142 -28.47 -20.68 -12.48
N GLU A 143 -28.03 -20.33 -13.68
CA GLU A 143 -27.57 -21.30 -14.69
C GLU A 143 -26.28 -22.01 -14.22
N SER A 144 -25.34 -21.29 -13.59
CA SER A 144 -24.14 -21.87 -12.96
C SER A 144 -24.49 -22.81 -11.81
N LEU A 145 -25.44 -22.44 -10.94
CA LEU A 145 -25.93 -23.31 -9.86
C LEU A 145 -26.67 -24.55 -10.38
N ILE A 146 -27.44 -24.40 -11.46
CA ILE A 146 -28.13 -25.52 -12.13
C ILE A 146 -27.09 -26.42 -12.81
N GLN A 147 -26.10 -25.85 -13.49
CA GLN A 147 -25.01 -26.60 -14.12
C GLN A 147 -24.09 -27.27 -13.09
N SER A 148 -23.78 -26.62 -11.96
CA SER A 148 -22.99 -27.22 -10.89
C SER A 148 -23.70 -28.44 -10.25
N ASN A 149 -25.03 -28.41 -10.19
CA ASN A 149 -25.82 -29.58 -9.73
C ASN A 149 -26.02 -30.65 -10.81
N ILE A 150 -25.86 -30.32 -12.09
CA ILE A 150 -25.92 -31.29 -13.19
C ILE A 150 -24.53 -31.86 -13.49
N SER A 151 -23.46 -31.14 -13.22
CA SER A 151 -22.07 -31.57 -13.46
C SER A 151 -21.44 -32.40 -12.32
N ALA A 152 -22.26 -32.89 -11.37
CA ALA A 152 -21.87 -34.02 -10.54
C ALA A 152 -21.72 -35.33 -11.35
N THR A 153 -22.05 -35.31 -12.65
CA THR A 153 -21.77 -36.38 -13.59
C THR A 153 -21.07 -35.82 -14.82
N THR A 154 -19.77 -36.12 -14.95
CA THR A 154 -18.90 -35.92 -16.13
C THR A 154 -18.67 -34.49 -16.57
N ALA A 155 -17.74 -33.81 -15.93
CA ALA A 155 -17.06 -32.66 -16.55
C ALA A 155 -15.91 -33.21 -17.39
N ASP A 156 -16.07 -33.20 -18.72
CA ASP A 156 -14.93 -33.28 -19.65
C ASP A 156 -14.06 -32.02 -19.43
N LYS A 157 -13.01 -32.15 -18.63
CA LYS A 157 -11.93 -31.17 -18.54
C LYS A 157 -11.23 -31.15 -19.89
N ASP A 158 -11.17 -30.02 -20.56
CA ASP A 158 -10.27 -29.80 -21.70
C ASP A 158 -8.83 -29.90 -21.15
N MET A 159 -8.32 -31.11 -21.26
CA MET A 159 -7.04 -31.52 -20.67
C MET A 159 -5.89 -31.06 -21.56
N SER A 160 -4.76 -30.77 -20.95
CA SER A 160 -3.46 -30.58 -21.59
C SER A 160 -3.19 -31.68 -22.63
N GLU A 161 -2.28 -31.48 -23.56
CA GLU A 161 -1.85 -32.50 -24.53
C GLU A 161 -1.31 -33.75 -23.85
N ASN A 162 -0.95 -33.70 -22.57
CA ASN A 162 -0.47 -34.78 -21.73
C ASN A 162 -1.41 -34.96 -20.52
N MET A 163 -1.66 -36.22 -20.14
CA MET A 163 -2.42 -36.56 -18.95
C MET A 163 -1.66 -37.64 -18.17
N LEU A 164 -1.50 -37.40 -16.85
CA LEU A 164 -0.92 -38.40 -15.96
C LEU A 164 -2.08 -39.21 -15.33
N ILE A 165 -2.05 -40.51 -15.41
CA ILE A 165 -2.97 -41.43 -14.74
C ILE A 165 -2.22 -42.34 -13.80
N TYR A 166 -2.87 -42.76 -12.71
CA TYR A 166 -2.29 -43.61 -11.69
C TYR A 166 -2.98 -44.95 -11.72
N LEU A 167 -2.24 -46.00 -12.09
CA LEU A 167 -2.73 -47.37 -12.12
C LEU A 167 -2.37 -48.09 -10.81
N LEU A 168 -3.41 -48.48 -10.04
CA LEU A 168 -3.22 -49.34 -8.87
C LEU A 168 -3.01 -50.76 -9.32
N ARG A 169 -1.83 -51.34 -9.03
CA ARG A 169 -1.46 -52.69 -9.39
C ARG A 169 -0.93 -53.44 -8.16
N TYR A 170 -1.70 -54.39 -7.65
CA TYR A 170 -1.39 -55.18 -6.44
C TYR A 170 -1.07 -54.30 -5.23
N SER A 171 0.21 -54.01 -4.98
CA SER A 171 0.68 -53.18 -3.84
C SER A 171 1.38 -51.94 -4.27
N THR A 172 1.37 -51.58 -5.54
CA THR A 172 2.11 -50.42 -6.10
C THR A 172 1.19 -49.49 -6.90
N ILE A 173 1.56 -48.22 -6.92
CA ILE A 173 0.98 -47.17 -7.76
C ILE A 173 1.92 -46.99 -8.99
N VAL A 174 1.38 -47.15 -10.18
CA VAL A 174 2.17 -47.03 -11.42
C VAL A 174 1.69 -45.79 -12.16
N PRO A 175 2.51 -44.74 -12.27
CA PRO A 175 2.15 -43.54 -13.05
C PRO A 175 2.32 -43.85 -14.55
N ILE A 176 1.30 -43.47 -15.33
CA ILE A 176 1.22 -43.68 -16.78
C ILE A 176 0.95 -42.35 -17.47
N LEU A 177 1.84 -41.92 -18.33
CA LEU A 177 1.68 -40.74 -19.14
C LEU A 177 0.94 -41.05 -20.43
N LYS A 178 -0.21 -40.46 -20.65
CA LYS A 178 -0.97 -40.48 -21.92
C LYS A 178 -0.83 -39.18 -22.67
N ARG A 179 -0.79 -39.25 -24.00
CA ARG A 179 -0.77 -38.08 -24.88
C ARG A 179 -2.01 -38.08 -25.77
N LYS A 180 -2.53 -36.90 -26.02
CA LYS A 180 -3.67 -36.68 -26.90
C LYS A 180 -3.22 -36.89 -28.35
N LEU A 181 -3.84 -37.80 -29.04
CA LEU A 181 -3.54 -38.14 -30.45
C LEU A 181 -4.26 -37.14 -31.39
N LYS A 182 -3.77 -36.99 -32.62
CA LYS A 182 -4.35 -36.06 -33.62
C LYS A 182 -5.82 -36.33 -33.93
N ASN A 183 -6.31 -37.55 -33.64
CA ASN A 183 -7.74 -37.95 -33.83
C ASN A 183 -8.61 -37.64 -32.61
N GLY A 184 -8.09 -36.96 -31.59
CA GLY A 184 -8.81 -36.62 -30.37
C GLY A 184 -8.79 -37.67 -29.27
N ASN A 185 -8.35 -38.92 -29.57
CA ASN A 185 -8.27 -40.00 -28.60
C ASN A 185 -6.97 -39.95 -27.81
N TRP A 186 -6.95 -40.59 -26.62
CA TRP A 186 -5.73 -40.73 -25.83
C TRP A 186 -4.89 -41.92 -26.28
N SER A 187 -3.57 -41.78 -26.24
CA SER A 187 -2.65 -42.89 -26.48
C SER A 187 -2.83 -43.98 -25.42
N VAL A 188 -2.36 -45.19 -25.73
CA VAL A 188 -2.37 -46.34 -24.80
C VAL A 188 -1.66 -45.99 -23.47
N GLY A 189 -0.74 -45.02 -23.52
CA GLY A 189 0.03 -44.56 -22.36
C GLY A 189 1.34 -45.30 -22.19
N LYS A 190 2.30 -44.64 -21.53
CA LYS A 190 3.63 -45.18 -21.24
C LYS A 190 3.86 -45.13 -19.73
N GLU A 191 4.19 -46.28 -19.14
CA GLU A 191 4.60 -46.35 -17.74
C GLU A 191 5.86 -45.51 -17.52
N LEU A 192 5.87 -44.69 -16.48
CA LEU A 192 6.96 -43.82 -16.09
C LEU A 192 7.71 -44.41 -14.90
N SER A 193 9.04 -44.45 -15.00
CA SER A 193 9.89 -44.65 -13.82
C SER A 193 9.95 -43.37 -12.99
N ILE A 194 10.26 -43.49 -11.70
CA ILE A 194 10.38 -42.36 -10.77
C ILE A 194 11.35 -41.28 -11.31
N SER A 195 12.48 -41.69 -11.91
CA SER A 195 13.45 -40.76 -12.51
C SER A 195 12.88 -39.96 -13.70
N LYS A 196 11.96 -40.54 -14.46
CA LYS A 196 11.29 -39.89 -15.58
C LYS A 196 10.13 -39.02 -15.10
N LEU A 197 9.47 -39.39 -14.01
CA LEU A 197 8.45 -38.61 -13.36
C LEU A 197 9.04 -37.29 -12.80
N LYS A 198 10.24 -37.37 -12.20
CA LYS A 198 11.02 -36.21 -11.73
C LYS A 198 11.41 -35.24 -12.84
N ALA A 199 11.53 -35.71 -14.07
CA ALA A 199 11.96 -34.94 -15.24
C ALA A 199 10.80 -34.36 -16.07
N LEU A 200 9.54 -34.58 -15.64
CA LEU A 200 8.36 -33.96 -16.28
C LEU A 200 8.31 -32.47 -16.00
N ASP A 201 7.89 -31.72 -17.02
CA ASP A 201 7.64 -30.28 -16.85
C ASP A 201 6.35 -30.10 -16.03
N ILE A 202 6.52 -29.59 -14.82
CA ILE A 202 5.47 -29.45 -13.81
C ILE A 202 4.37 -28.48 -14.29
N ALA A 203 4.68 -27.55 -15.19
CA ALA A 203 3.73 -26.53 -15.67
C ALA A 203 2.55 -27.10 -16.50
N GLU A 204 2.67 -28.36 -16.98
CA GLU A 204 1.64 -29.01 -17.78
C GLU A 204 0.73 -29.98 -16.99
N LEU A 205 0.90 -30.08 -15.66
CA LEU A 205 0.23 -31.09 -14.82
C LEU A 205 -0.80 -30.44 -13.86
N ASP A 206 -1.74 -31.24 -13.36
CA ASP A 206 -2.74 -30.81 -12.37
C ASP A 206 -2.10 -30.56 -10.99
N LYS A 207 -2.75 -29.77 -10.13
CA LYS A 207 -2.29 -29.45 -8.75
C LYS A 207 -2.09 -30.71 -7.89
N THR A 208 -2.93 -31.72 -8.08
CA THR A 208 -2.83 -33.00 -7.38
C THR A 208 -1.60 -33.79 -7.82
N ASP A 209 -1.27 -33.76 -9.11
CA ASP A 209 -0.07 -34.34 -9.66
C ASP A 209 1.19 -33.67 -9.14
N HIS A 210 1.16 -32.34 -8.99
CA HIS A 210 2.24 -31.55 -8.39
C HIS A 210 2.56 -32.00 -6.97
N LYS A 211 1.53 -32.17 -6.14
CA LYS A 211 1.68 -32.57 -4.74
C LYS A 211 2.30 -33.96 -4.66
N LEU A 212 1.77 -34.90 -5.42
CA LEU A 212 2.26 -36.28 -5.45
C LEU A 212 3.70 -36.35 -5.97
N ILE A 213 4.04 -35.65 -7.07
CA ILE A 213 5.39 -35.64 -7.62
C ILE A 213 6.38 -35.02 -6.64
N THR A 214 6.00 -33.94 -5.95
CA THR A 214 6.84 -33.26 -4.95
C THR A 214 7.17 -34.21 -3.79
N GLU A 215 6.19 -34.90 -3.27
CA GLU A 215 6.36 -35.88 -2.18
C GLU A 215 7.20 -37.11 -2.62
N ILE A 216 6.94 -37.64 -3.83
CA ILE A 216 7.71 -38.76 -4.40
C ILE A 216 9.16 -38.35 -4.69
N CYS A 217 9.40 -37.06 -5.05
CA CYS A 217 10.74 -36.58 -5.31
C CYS A 217 11.65 -36.53 -4.09
N ALA A 218 11.07 -36.51 -2.89
CA ALA A 218 11.81 -36.54 -1.62
C ALA A 218 12.35 -37.94 -1.26
N TRP A 219 11.80 -39.01 -1.82
CA TRP A 219 12.14 -40.41 -1.45
C TRP A 219 12.44 -41.27 -2.69
N ASP A 220 13.43 -42.09 -2.61
CA ASP A 220 13.98 -42.88 -3.77
C ASP A 220 13.44 -44.32 -3.86
N TYR A 221 12.26 -44.59 -3.34
CA TYR A 221 11.70 -45.95 -3.23
C TYR A 221 10.51 -46.20 -4.17
N SER A 222 10.11 -47.44 -4.31
CA SER A 222 8.92 -47.84 -5.08
C SER A 222 7.66 -47.28 -4.46
N LEU A 223 6.73 -46.83 -5.29
CA LEU A 223 5.43 -46.31 -4.88
C LEU A 223 4.52 -47.40 -4.32
N GLY A 224 4.56 -47.62 -3.00
CA GLY A 224 3.65 -48.52 -2.32
C GLY A 224 2.27 -47.88 -2.13
N ILE A 225 1.19 -48.63 -2.30
CA ILE A 225 -0.20 -48.16 -2.07
C ILE A 225 -0.33 -47.63 -0.66
N ASN A 226 0.20 -48.33 0.34
CA ASN A 226 0.05 -47.95 1.75
C ASN A 226 0.81 -46.70 2.13
N ASP A 227 1.74 -46.22 1.30
CA ASP A 227 2.56 -45.04 1.62
C ASP A 227 2.01 -43.77 0.96
N TYR A 228 1.40 -43.88 -0.22
CA TYR A 228 1.05 -42.72 -1.05
C TYR A 228 -0.42 -42.62 -1.47
N LEU A 229 -1.26 -43.59 -1.12
CA LEU A 229 -2.66 -43.60 -1.57
C LEU A 229 -3.45 -42.37 -1.03
N HIS A 230 -3.05 -41.83 0.15
CA HIS A 230 -3.64 -40.64 0.74
C HIS A 230 -3.42 -39.40 -0.11
N LEU A 231 -2.35 -39.32 -0.90
CA LEU A 231 -2.07 -38.20 -1.79
C LEU A 231 -2.97 -38.20 -3.03
N LEU A 232 -3.60 -39.34 -3.32
CA LEU A 232 -4.53 -39.52 -4.44
C LEU A 232 -6.00 -39.30 -4.03
N THR A 233 -6.26 -38.91 -2.80
CA THR A 233 -7.62 -38.58 -2.33
C THR A 233 -8.21 -37.44 -3.16
N GLY A 234 -9.40 -37.67 -3.76
CA GLY A 234 -10.05 -36.69 -4.63
C GLY A 234 -9.44 -36.57 -6.04
N CYS A 235 -8.52 -37.46 -6.43
CA CYS A 235 -7.97 -37.49 -7.78
C CYS A 235 -8.86 -38.30 -8.72
N ASP A 236 -9.32 -37.71 -9.82
CA ASP A 236 -10.23 -38.34 -10.79
C ASP A 236 -9.52 -39.29 -11.77
N HIS A 237 -8.18 -39.36 -11.72
CA HIS A 237 -7.33 -40.10 -12.71
C HIS A 237 -6.69 -41.33 -12.13
N VAL A 238 -7.32 -41.95 -11.14
CA VAL A 238 -6.88 -43.19 -10.54
C VAL A 238 -7.66 -44.38 -11.11
N TYR A 239 -6.97 -45.44 -11.52
CA TYR A 239 -7.56 -46.58 -12.17
C TYR A 239 -7.01 -47.88 -11.55
N ILE A 240 -7.79 -48.93 -11.66
CA ILE A 240 -7.41 -50.31 -11.32
C ILE A 240 -7.62 -51.23 -12.55
N MET A 241 -6.82 -52.24 -12.68
CA MET A 241 -7.00 -53.24 -13.75
C MET A 241 -7.90 -54.38 -13.23
N LEU A 242 -9.12 -54.46 -13.73
CA LEU A 242 -10.04 -55.52 -13.47
C LEU A 242 -10.45 -56.21 -14.80
N ASN A 243 -10.31 -57.54 -14.87
CA ASN A 243 -10.68 -58.34 -16.06
C ASN A 243 -10.09 -57.75 -17.37
N ASN A 244 -8.83 -57.34 -17.38
CA ASN A 244 -8.12 -56.74 -18.48
C ASN A 244 -8.70 -55.35 -18.94
N THR A 245 -9.52 -54.72 -18.16
CA THR A 245 -10.04 -53.37 -18.40
C THR A 245 -9.63 -52.41 -17.29
N MET A 246 -9.30 -51.16 -17.63
CA MET A 246 -9.04 -50.12 -16.67
C MET A 246 -10.35 -49.53 -16.17
N GLN A 247 -10.61 -49.62 -14.86
CA GLN A 247 -11.79 -49.06 -14.23
C GLN A 247 -11.37 -47.91 -13.30
N PRO A 248 -12.14 -46.80 -13.28
CA PRO A 248 -11.83 -45.67 -12.38
C PRO A 248 -12.01 -46.08 -10.92
N VAL A 249 -11.15 -45.53 -10.05
CA VAL A 249 -11.16 -45.80 -8.61
C VAL A 249 -11.52 -44.52 -7.86
N SER A 250 -12.46 -44.58 -6.94
CA SER A 250 -12.78 -43.53 -5.99
C SER A 250 -11.98 -43.70 -4.70
N ILE A 251 -11.35 -42.61 -4.25
CA ILE A 251 -10.55 -42.60 -3.02
C ILE A 251 -11.05 -41.41 -2.16
N HIS A 252 -11.55 -41.69 -0.98
CA HIS A 252 -12.07 -40.68 -0.07
C HIS A 252 -11.49 -40.81 1.34
N GLU A 253 -11.46 -39.71 2.09
CA GLU A 253 -11.01 -39.70 3.48
C GLU A 253 -12.16 -40.06 4.41
N GLU A 254 -11.92 -40.97 5.33
CA GLU A 254 -12.86 -41.37 6.39
C GLU A 254 -12.21 -41.07 7.75
N LYS A 255 -12.97 -40.53 8.70
CA LYS A 255 -12.45 -40.25 10.04
C LYS A 255 -12.32 -41.51 10.87
N PRO A 256 -11.31 -41.62 11.77
CA PRO A 256 -11.22 -42.68 12.73
C PRO A 256 -12.41 -42.63 13.70
N CYS A 257 -13.11 -43.75 13.89
CA CYS A 257 -14.25 -43.82 14.81
C CYS A 257 -14.15 -45.03 15.73
N LEU A 258 -14.64 -44.85 16.95
CA LEU A 258 -14.82 -45.87 17.95
C LEU A 258 -16.31 -46.20 18.05
N ILE A 259 -16.65 -47.47 18.00
CA ILE A 259 -18.05 -47.97 18.08
C ILE A 259 -18.20 -48.70 19.38
N ILE A 260 -19.14 -48.28 20.24
CA ILE A 260 -19.42 -48.87 21.54
C ILE A 260 -20.91 -49.18 21.62
N ASP A 261 -21.28 -50.44 21.44
CA ASP A 261 -22.66 -50.86 21.39
C ASP A 261 -23.03 -51.77 22.55
N LYS A 262 -24.16 -51.46 23.23
CA LYS A 262 -24.78 -52.33 24.23
C LYS A 262 -25.49 -53.47 23.52
N THR A 263 -25.13 -54.72 23.86
CA THR A 263 -25.73 -55.90 23.28
C THR A 263 -27.05 -56.22 24.00
N LYS A 264 -27.88 -57.04 23.39
CA LYS A 264 -29.15 -57.52 24.00
C LYS A 264 -28.97 -58.21 25.34
N ASN A 265 -27.79 -58.74 25.64
CA ASN A 265 -27.45 -59.42 26.89
C ASN A 265 -26.91 -58.44 27.97
N GLY A 266 -26.85 -57.12 27.66
CA GLY A 266 -26.38 -56.11 28.60
C GLY A 266 -24.85 -55.89 28.55
N THR A 267 -24.05 -56.74 27.89
CA THR A 267 -22.63 -56.56 27.70
C THR A 267 -22.37 -55.46 26.63
N PHE A 268 -21.17 -54.90 26.59
CA PHE A 268 -20.78 -53.85 25.63
C PHE A 268 -19.77 -54.40 24.65
N ASN A 269 -20.06 -54.27 23.37
CA ASN A 269 -19.12 -54.57 22.29
C ASN A 269 -18.43 -53.31 21.81
N VAL A 270 -17.08 -53.35 21.76
CA VAL A 270 -16.25 -52.22 21.33
C VAL A 270 -15.49 -52.60 20.08
N SER A 271 -15.61 -51.79 19.06
CA SER A 271 -14.92 -51.94 17.78
C SER A 271 -14.49 -50.58 17.20
N SER A 272 -13.71 -50.60 16.14
CA SER A 272 -13.25 -49.39 15.44
C SER A 272 -13.12 -49.65 13.94
N ASN A 273 -13.20 -48.60 13.16
CA ASN A 273 -12.95 -48.67 11.71
C ASN A 273 -11.45 -48.76 11.34
N ILE A 274 -10.53 -48.75 12.33
CA ILE A 274 -9.09 -48.87 12.16
C ILE A 274 -8.53 -50.20 12.75
N GLU A 275 -9.12 -51.32 12.45
CA GLU A 275 -8.64 -52.65 12.86
C GLU A 275 -8.00 -53.42 11.68
N PRO A 276 -6.90 -54.19 11.89
CA PRO A 276 -6.04 -54.28 13.08
C PRO A 276 -5.06 -53.11 13.20
N ILE A 277 -4.76 -52.68 14.44
CA ILE A 277 -3.79 -51.62 14.70
C ILE A 277 -2.37 -52.17 14.47
N LEU A 278 -1.77 -51.78 13.36
CA LEU A 278 -0.39 -52.15 12.98
C LEU A 278 0.58 -50.97 13.22
N GLU A 279 1.57 -51.19 14.06
CA GLU A 279 2.64 -50.20 14.25
C GLU A 279 3.67 -50.32 13.11
N ARG A 280 3.86 -49.22 12.33
CA ARG A 280 4.98 -49.07 11.38
C ARG A 280 5.61 -47.68 11.61
N ASN A 281 6.92 -47.59 11.33
CA ASN A 281 7.65 -46.32 11.43
C ASN A 281 7.22 -45.40 10.28
N GLY A 282 6.51 -44.31 10.60
CA GLY A 282 6.11 -43.30 9.61
C GLY A 282 4.66 -42.80 9.81
N ILE A 283 4.10 -42.14 8.80
CA ILE A 283 2.70 -41.73 8.78
C ILE A 283 1.86 -43.00 8.76
N ILE A 284 1.03 -43.22 9.80
CA ILE A 284 0.18 -44.37 9.90
C ILE A 284 -1.14 -44.03 9.22
N GLN A 285 -1.41 -44.70 8.10
CA GLN A 285 -2.69 -44.65 7.40
C GLN A 285 -3.29 -46.01 7.31
N TYR A 286 -4.60 -46.10 7.42
CA TYR A 286 -5.37 -47.34 7.21
C TYR A 286 -6.12 -47.24 5.90
N THR A 287 -5.92 -48.19 5.03
CA THR A 287 -6.66 -48.28 3.77
C THR A 287 -7.74 -49.34 3.92
N LYS A 288 -8.99 -48.94 3.80
CA LYS A 288 -10.15 -49.83 3.79
C LYS A 288 -10.66 -49.96 2.37
N LYS A 289 -10.72 -51.17 1.88
CA LYS A 289 -11.28 -51.49 0.57
C LYS A 289 -12.79 -51.71 0.73
N ASN A 290 -13.58 -50.74 0.29
CA ASN A 290 -15.07 -50.86 0.39
C ASN A 290 -15.60 -51.69 -0.78
N SER A 291 -15.02 -51.59 -1.96
CA SER A 291 -15.30 -52.40 -3.15
C SER A 291 -14.03 -52.54 -4.00
N GLU A 292 -14.14 -53.21 -5.15
CA GLU A 292 -13.01 -53.33 -6.10
C GLU A 292 -12.53 -51.97 -6.63
N THR A 293 -13.39 -50.92 -6.61
CA THR A 293 -13.13 -49.60 -7.17
C THR A 293 -13.34 -48.49 -6.15
N ASP A 294 -13.51 -48.78 -4.87
CA ASP A 294 -13.78 -47.79 -3.86
C ASP A 294 -12.93 -48.06 -2.60
N TYR A 295 -12.15 -47.03 -2.19
CA TYR A 295 -11.22 -47.09 -1.07
C TYR A 295 -11.45 -45.92 -0.13
N SER A 296 -11.51 -46.22 1.18
CA SER A 296 -11.45 -45.22 2.26
C SER A 296 -10.06 -45.19 2.85
N ILE A 297 -9.57 -43.97 3.14
CA ILE A 297 -8.30 -43.74 3.82
C ILE A 297 -8.59 -43.11 5.17
N ILE A 298 -8.04 -43.69 6.21
CA ILE A 298 -8.21 -43.25 7.59
C ILE A 298 -6.83 -42.93 8.14
N ILE A 299 -6.62 -41.69 8.58
CA ILE A 299 -5.35 -41.19 9.14
C ILE A 299 -5.61 -40.80 10.62
N PRO A 300 -5.42 -41.73 11.58
CA PRO A 300 -5.63 -41.42 12.98
C PRO A 300 -4.49 -40.58 13.56
N SER A 301 -4.81 -39.66 14.45
CA SER A 301 -3.84 -38.96 15.26
C SER A 301 -3.10 -39.88 16.25
N ALA A 302 -1.95 -39.47 16.74
CA ALA A 302 -1.20 -40.23 17.77
C ALA A 302 -2.03 -40.47 19.03
N PHE A 303 -2.92 -39.54 19.39
CA PHE A 303 -3.83 -39.64 20.50
C PHE A 303 -4.89 -40.74 20.26
N GLU A 304 -5.51 -40.73 19.08
CA GLU A 304 -6.52 -41.74 18.70
C GLU A 304 -5.90 -43.13 18.65
N LEU A 305 -4.75 -43.29 18.04
CA LEU A 305 -4.02 -44.57 18.00
C LEU A 305 -3.77 -45.14 19.39
N LYS A 306 -3.23 -44.28 20.30
CA LYS A 306 -2.95 -44.69 21.68
C LYS A 306 -4.23 -45.07 22.41
N THR A 307 -5.27 -44.25 22.28
CA THR A 307 -6.56 -44.44 22.96
C THR A 307 -7.27 -45.72 22.46
N TYR A 308 -7.35 -45.92 21.14
CA TYR A 308 -7.99 -47.09 20.55
C TYR A 308 -7.23 -48.34 20.83
N LYS A 309 -5.90 -48.31 20.84
CA LYS A 309 -5.06 -49.46 21.21
C LYS A 309 -5.40 -49.98 22.62
N GLU A 310 -5.53 -49.08 23.59
CA GLU A 310 -5.85 -49.45 24.97
C GLU A 310 -7.28 -49.97 25.11
N ILE A 311 -8.25 -49.33 24.43
CA ILE A 311 -9.67 -49.70 24.54
C ILE A 311 -9.96 -51.03 23.81
N LEU A 312 -9.35 -51.28 22.65
CA LEU A 312 -9.59 -52.48 21.84
C LEU A 312 -8.79 -53.71 22.30
N LEU A 313 -7.98 -53.61 23.36
CA LEU A 313 -7.38 -54.76 24.04
C LEU A 313 -8.45 -55.77 24.53
N GLN A 314 -9.63 -55.26 24.88
CA GLN A 314 -10.80 -56.05 25.24
C GLN A 314 -11.98 -55.65 24.35
N LYS A 315 -12.52 -56.59 23.58
CA LYS A 315 -13.63 -56.31 22.65
C LYS A 315 -15.00 -56.37 23.27
N GLU A 316 -15.16 -57.12 24.36
CA GLU A 316 -16.40 -57.24 25.12
C GLU A 316 -16.17 -56.82 26.56
N TYR A 317 -16.98 -55.90 27.04
CA TYR A 317 -16.97 -55.41 28.41
C TYR A 317 -18.23 -55.85 29.14
N PRO A 318 -18.13 -56.24 30.45
CA PRO A 318 -19.29 -56.65 31.25
C PRO A 318 -20.20 -55.47 31.59
N VAL A 319 -21.41 -55.79 32.10
CA VAL A 319 -22.43 -54.78 32.46
C VAL A 319 -21.89 -53.75 33.46
N GLU A 320 -21.06 -54.19 34.40
CA GLU A 320 -20.42 -53.31 35.42
C GLU A 320 -19.53 -52.27 34.89
N ALA A 321 -19.08 -52.35 33.63
CA ALA A 321 -18.25 -51.38 32.94
C ALA A 321 -19.02 -50.16 32.44
N GLU A 322 -20.35 -50.19 32.44
CA GLU A 322 -21.23 -49.13 31.92
C GLU A 322 -20.85 -47.72 32.43
N PRO A 323 -20.70 -47.47 33.77
CA PRO A 323 -20.38 -46.11 34.26
C PRO A 323 -19.02 -45.63 33.77
N LEU A 324 -18.05 -46.53 33.60
CA LEU A 324 -16.71 -46.18 33.09
C LEU A 324 -16.72 -45.95 31.58
N LEU A 325 -17.48 -46.72 30.79
CA LEU A 325 -17.64 -46.51 29.36
C LEU A 325 -18.38 -45.21 29.06
N VAL A 326 -19.44 -44.89 29.81
CA VAL A 326 -20.14 -43.59 29.70
C VAL A 326 -19.19 -42.42 30.00
N LYS A 327 -18.39 -42.54 31.07
CA LYS A 327 -17.38 -41.52 31.42
C LYS A 327 -16.33 -41.39 30.33
N LEU A 328 -15.88 -42.51 29.75
CA LEU A 328 -14.93 -42.55 28.65
C LEU A 328 -15.51 -41.89 27.39
N ILE A 329 -16.75 -42.22 26.99
CA ILE A 329 -17.45 -41.61 25.87
C ILE A 329 -17.52 -40.08 26.08
N THR A 330 -17.84 -39.64 27.32
CA THR A 330 -17.92 -38.19 27.66
C THR A 330 -16.56 -37.50 27.58
N MET A 331 -15.47 -38.17 28.03
CA MET A 331 -14.12 -37.59 28.03
C MET A 331 -13.48 -37.55 26.64
N LEU A 332 -13.83 -38.50 25.78
CA LEU A 332 -13.34 -38.62 24.41
C LEU A 332 -14.20 -37.85 23.41
N GLY A 333 -15.46 -37.56 23.77
CA GLY A 333 -16.35 -36.73 22.95
C GLY A 333 -15.73 -35.38 22.63
N GLY A 334 -15.64 -35.04 21.34
CA GLY A 334 -14.96 -33.85 20.83
C GLY A 334 -13.46 -34.03 20.48
N LYS A 335 -12.84 -35.16 20.90
CA LYS A 335 -11.45 -35.46 20.52
C LYS A 335 -11.37 -36.60 19.49
N THR A 336 -12.37 -37.40 19.38
CA THR A 336 -12.49 -38.46 18.40
C THR A 336 -13.97 -38.79 18.14
N GLU A 337 -14.29 -39.37 17.00
CA GLU A 337 -15.65 -39.74 16.64
C GLU A 337 -16.05 -41.05 17.35
N ILE A 338 -17.21 -41.04 18.06
CA ILE A 338 -17.72 -42.22 18.80
C ILE A 338 -19.18 -42.45 18.42
N HIS A 339 -19.44 -43.64 17.97
CA HIS A 339 -20.80 -44.12 17.74
C HIS A 339 -21.23 -45.05 18.89
N SER A 340 -22.39 -44.82 19.48
CA SER A 340 -22.90 -45.65 20.57
C SER A 340 -24.42 -45.65 20.60
N ASN A 341 -25.00 -46.84 20.81
CA ASN A 341 -26.45 -46.99 21.01
C ASN A 341 -26.87 -46.75 22.49
N MET A 342 -25.93 -46.46 23.38
CA MET A 342 -26.19 -46.15 24.80
C MET A 342 -26.88 -44.80 25.01
N VAL A 343 -26.96 -43.97 23.99
CA VAL A 343 -27.45 -42.57 24.09
C VAL A 343 -28.99 -42.51 24.24
N GLU A 344 -29.73 -43.54 23.89
CA GLU A 344 -31.20 -43.57 24.00
C GLU A 344 -31.74 -43.63 25.44
N GLU A 345 -30.94 -44.06 26.42
CA GLU A 345 -31.36 -44.17 27.85
C GLU A 345 -31.20 -42.84 28.64
N LEU A 346 -30.73 -41.75 27.97
CA LEU A 346 -30.42 -40.50 28.62
C LEU A 346 -31.51 -39.43 28.52
N ASN A 347 -32.75 -39.81 28.18
CA ASN A 347 -33.90 -38.91 27.98
C ASN A 347 -34.36 -38.13 29.21
N ASN A 348 -33.69 -38.22 30.36
CA ASN A 348 -34.00 -37.52 31.61
C ASN A 348 -32.90 -36.55 32.08
N ILE A 349 -32.03 -36.07 31.18
CA ILE A 349 -30.95 -35.14 31.55
C ILE A 349 -31.34 -33.74 31.13
N ASP A 350 -31.02 -32.77 31.99
CA ASP A 350 -31.21 -31.34 31.69
C ASP A 350 -30.48 -30.93 30.40
N HIS A 351 -31.21 -30.33 29.46
CA HIS A 351 -30.66 -29.85 28.23
C HIS A 351 -30.13 -28.44 28.40
N ILE A 352 -28.90 -28.19 27.98
CA ILE A 352 -28.28 -26.85 27.94
C ILE A 352 -27.89 -26.53 26.50
N ASP A 353 -28.53 -25.52 25.93
CA ASP A 353 -28.15 -24.98 24.63
C ASP A 353 -26.85 -24.17 24.72
N ILE A 354 -25.86 -24.56 23.95
CA ILE A 354 -24.59 -23.81 23.86
C ILE A 354 -24.77 -22.66 22.89
N PRO A 355 -24.49 -21.43 23.31
CA PRO A 355 -24.47 -20.29 22.39
C PRO A 355 -23.52 -20.55 21.23
N PRO A 356 -23.93 -20.30 19.97
CA PRO A 356 -23.08 -20.55 18.80
C PRO A 356 -21.99 -19.48 18.63
N VAL A 357 -21.66 -18.73 19.69
CA VAL A 357 -20.65 -17.69 19.71
C VAL A 357 -19.26 -18.34 19.67
N ILE A 358 -18.42 -17.86 18.76
CA ILE A 358 -17.08 -18.40 18.57
C ILE A 358 -16.09 -17.64 19.44
N THR A 359 -15.30 -18.37 20.22
CA THR A 359 -14.20 -17.78 20.99
C THR A 359 -12.93 -17.80 20.15
N LEU A 360 -12.40 -16.63 19.86
CA LEU A 360 -11.13 -16.44 19.18
C LEU A 360 -10.01 -16.38 20.21
N CYS A 361 -9.19 -17.42 20.28
CA CYS A 361 -8.04 -17.50 21.17
C CYS A 361 -6.83 -16.83 20.49
N ILE A 362 -6.31 -15.78 21.11
CA ILE A 362 -5.25 -14.93 20.54
C ILE A 362 -3.97 -15.17 21.33
N THR A 363 -2.92 -15.59 20.60
CA THR A 363 -1.59 -15.79 21.16
C THR A 363 -0.56 -14.95 20.41
N PRO A 364 0.36 -14.27 21.11
CA PRO A 364 1.43 -13.55 20.44
C PRO A 364 2.39 -14.54 19.77
N ASN A 365 2.70 -14.30 18.49
CA ASN A 365 3.68 -15.08 17.74
C ASN A 365 5.06 -14.39 17.79
N ASN A 366 5.07 -13.06 17.64
CA ASN A 366 6.24 -12.19 17.79
C ASN A 366 5.79 -10.77 18.21
N ILE A 367 6.70 -9.81 18.22
CA ILE A 367 6.43 -8.41 18.66
C ILE A 367 5.28 -7.76 17.86
N ASN A 368 5.05 -8.16 16.60
CA ASN A 368 4.09 -7.50 15.71
C ASN A 368 3.13 -8.50 15.03
N ALA A 369 3.05 -9.75 15.48
CA ALA A 369 2.16 -10.75 14.88
C ALA A 369 1.47 -11.60 15.95
N PHE A 370 0.24 -12.01 15.64
CA PHE A 370 -0.63 -12.77 16.53
C PHE A 370 -1.20 -13.98 15.80
N ASN A 371 -1.19 -15.12 16.46
CA ASN A 371 -1.91 -16.31 15.99
C ASN A 371 -3.32 -16.31 16.59
N ILE A 372 -4.31 -16.55 15.75
CA ILE A 372 -5.71 -16.64 16.14
C ILE A 372 -6.19 -18.05 15.83
N SER A 373 -6.73 -18.75 16.83
CA SER A 373 -7.47 -20.00 16.65
C SER A 373 -8.91 -19.82 17.11
N ALA A 374 -9.83 -20.64 16.58
CA ALA A 374 -11.25 -20.54 16.85
C ALA A 374 -11.75 -21.76 17.62
N ILE A 375 -12.50 -21.54 18.68
CA ILE A 375 -13.13 -22.58 19.46
C ILE A 375 -14.58 -22.24 19.80
N VAL A 376 -15.40 -23.25 20.09
CA VAL A 376 -16.69 -23.07 20.80
C VAL A 376 -16.51 -23.57 22.21
N ARG A 377 -16.66 -22.69 23.19
CA ARG A 377 -16.52 -23.03 24.61
C ARG A 377 -17.87 -23.45 25.19
N ALA A 378 -17.96 -24.69 25.56
CA ALA A 378 -19.19 -25.25 26.18
C ALA A 378 -19.17 -25.16 27.70
N THR A 379 -18.00 -25.41 28.31
CA THR A 379 -17.71 -25.22 29.74
C THR A 379 -16.27 -24.73 29.89
N ASP A 380 -15.83 -24.45 31.11
CA ASP A 380 -14.44 -24.01 31.35
C ASP A 380 -13.39 -25.01 30.86
N THR A 381 -13.75 -26.30 30.82
CA THR A 381 -12.84 -27.39 30.45
C THR A 381 -13.18 -28.06 29.11
N LEU A 382 -14.37 -27.80 28.54
CA LEU A 382 -14.84 -28.46 27.33
C LEU A 382 -14.93 -27.46 26.18
N ILE A 383 -14.11 -27.70 25.16
CA ILE A 383 -14.02 -26.87 23.94
C ILE A 383 -14.23 -27.75 22.71
N PHE A 384 -14.80 -27.16 21.67
CA PHE A 384 -15.10 -27.83 20.40
C PHE A 384 -14.55 -27.01 19.20
N SER A 385 -14.28 -27.72 18.09
CA SER A 385 -14.07 -27.06 16.80
C SER A 385 -15.40 -26.49 16.32
N PRO A 386 -15.43 -25.19 15.90
CA PRO A 386 -16.66 -24.56 15.46
C PRO A 386 -17.23 -25.23 14.20
N GLY A 387 -18.53 -25.54 14.26
CA GLY A 387 -19.23 -26.15 13.13
C GLY A 387 -18.89 -27.61 12.83
N HIS A 388 -18.05 -28.24 13.65
CA HIS A 388 -17.63 -29.63 13.50
C HIS A 388 -17.94 -30.47 14.77
N GLY A 389 -18.06 -31.78 14.61
CA GLY A 389 -18.34 -32.72 15.70
C GLY A 389 -19.82 -32.96 15.92
N ASN A 390 -20.19 -33.45 17.12
CA ASN A 390 -21.54 -33.87 17.46
C ASN A 390 -22.44 -32.68 17.86
N ILE A 391 -23.72 -32.79 17.50
CA ILE A 391 -24.75 -31.79 17.87
C ILE A 391 -25.01 -31.84 19.38
N THR A 392 -24.97 -33.03 19.95
CA THR A 392 -25.23 -33.28 21.37
C THR A 392 -24.02 -33.92 22.03
N THR A 393 -23.69 -33.46 23.23
CA THR A 393 -22.56 -33.98 24.02
C THR A 393 -23.00 -34.05 25.49
N ILE A 394 -22.73 -35.15 26.18
CA ILE A 394 -23.00 -35.27 27.60
C ILE A 394 -21.77 -34.82 28.37
N ALA A 395 -21.94 -33.88 29.26
CA ALA A 395 -20.88 -33.34 30.11
C ALA A 395 -21.34 -33.34 31.59
N GLU A 396 -20.40 -33.18 32.49
CA GLU A 396 -20.65 -32.93 33.88
C GLU A 396 -20.50 -31.44 34.18
N LYS A 397 -21.58 -30.81 34.68
CA LYS A 397 -21.60 -29.44 35.13
C LYS A 397 -22.17 -29.38 36.53
N ASP A 398 -21.43 -28.79 37.48
CA ASP A 398 -21.81 -28.67 38.89
C ASP A 398 -22.19 -30.01 39.54
N GLY A 399 -21.48 -31.11 39.21
CA GLY A 399 -21.69 -32.45 39.71
C GLY A 399 -22.93 -33.17 39.16
N LYS A 400 -23.63 -32.59 38.15
CA LYS A 400 -24.76 -33.18 37.44
C LYS A 400 -24.43 -33.49 36.00
N LYS A 401 -24.93 -34.60 35.48
CA LYS A 401 -24.86 -34.88 34.06
C LYS A 401 -25.83 -33.97 33.32
N VAL A 402 -25.34 -33.26 32.30
CA VAL A 402 -26.12 -32.38 31.45
C VAL A 402 -25.88 -32.72 29.98
N GLN A 403 -26.90 -32.60 29.15
CA GLN A 403 -26.78 -32.74 27.72
C GLN A 403 -26.56 -31.37 27.09
N LEU A 404 -25.39 -31.14 26.58
CA LEU A 404 -25.05 -29.93 25.86
C LEU A 404 -25.48 -30.05 24.40
N VAL A 405 -26.29 -29.12 23.95
CA VAL A 405 -26.80 -29.09 22.57
C VAL A 405 -26.14 -27.92 21.80
N ARG A 406 -25.58 -28.23 20.66
CA ARG A 406 -24.88 -27.27 19.78
C ARG A 406 -25.65 -27.06 18.47
N SER A 407 -25.54 -25.87 17.91
CA SER A 407 -26.09 -25.59 16.60
C SER A 407 -24.96 -25.46 15.58
N LEU A 408 -24.46 -26.56 15.01
CA LEU A 408 -23.35 -26.59 14.05
C LEU A 408 -23.58 -25.69 12.83
N LYS A 409 -24.85 -25.59 12.39
CA LYS A 409 -25.21 -24.71 11.28
C LYS A 409 -25.00 -23.22 11.61
N LYS A 410 -25.39 -22.81 12.82
CA LYS A 410 -25.19 -21.41 13.28
C LYS A 410 -23.71 -21.13 13.52
N GLU A 411 -22.97 -22.09 14.05
CA GLU A 411 -21.52 -21.98 14.26
C GLU A 411 -20.77 -21.83 12.91
N LYS A 412 -21.13 -22.63 11.90
CA LYS A 412 -20.58 -22.47 10.52
C LYS A 412 -20.90 -21.12 9.91
N ASN A 413 -22.13 -20.63 10.13
CA ASN A 413 -22.51 -19.31 9.65
C ASN A 413 -21.71 -18.19 10.35
N ASN A 414 -21.47 -18.31 11.65
CA ASN A 414 -20.66 -17.36 12.41
C ASN A 414 -19.19 -17.41 11.99
N LEU A 415 -18.64 -18.61 11.68
CA LEU A 415 -17.30 -18.72 11.09
C LEU A 415 -17.20 -17.99 9.75
N LYS A 416 -18.21 -18.15 8.89
CA LYS A 416 -18.26 -17.42 7.62
C LYS A 416 -18.23 -15.90 7.82
N GLN A 417 -19.02 -15.40 8.77
CA GLN A 417 -19.03 -13.97 9.09
C GLN A 417 -17.69 -13.51 9.67
N ILE A 418 -17.00 -14.34 10.45
CA ILE A 418 -15.65 -14.06 10.94
C ILE A 418 -14.67 -13.99 9.75
N SER A 419 -14.78 -14.92 8.78
CA SER A 419 -13.97 -14.88 7.56
C SER A 419 -14.22 -13.60 6.75
N GLU A 420 -15.48 -13.16 6.63
CA GLU A 420 -15.83 -11.87 6.03
C GLU A 420 -15.17 -10.70 6.78
N GLY A 421 -15.14 -10.73 8.10
CA GLY A 421 -14.44 -9.74 8.94
C GLY A 421 -12.92 -9.76 8.76
N LEU A 422 -12.33 -10.91 8.46
CA LEU A 422 -10.91 -11.02 8.12
C LEU A 422 -10.61 -10.46 6.73
N ILE A 423 -11.52 -10.65 5.78
CA ILE A 423 -11.43 -10.04 4.44
C ILE A 423 -11.52 -8.51 4.54
N GLU A 424 -12.47 -7.97 5.33
CA GLU A 424 -12.55 -6.53 5.60
C GLU A 424 -11.28 -5.96 6.23
N ALA A 425 -10.56 -6.76 7.01
CA ALA A 425 -9.29 -6.41 7.63
C ALA A 425 -8.07 -6.65 6.72
N GLU A 426 -8.28 -6.98 5.44
CA GLU A 426 -7.23 -7.28 4.45
C GLU A 426 -6.30 -8.43 4.88
N VAL A 427 -6.85 -9.44 5.57
CA VAL A 427 -6.11 -10.64 6.04
C VAL A 427 -6.17 -11.76 5.02
N CYS A 428 -7.36 -11.96 4.46
CA CYS A 428 -7.64 -13.00 3.46
C CYS A 428 -8.20 -12.36 2.20
N ASP A 429 -7.97 -12.99 1.04
CA ASP A 429 -8.65 -12.65 -0.20
C ASP A 429 -10.03 -13.33 -0.25
N GLU A 430 -10.95 -12.86 -1.10
CA GLU A 430 -12.30 -13.43 -1.24
C GLU A 430 -12.29 -14.92 -1.65
N ASP A 431 -11.19 -15.40 -2.22
CA ASP A 431 -11.01 -16.78 -2.65
C ASP A 431 -10.40 -17.70 -1.55
N ASP A 432 -9.90 -17.12 -0.44
CA ASP A 432 -9.21 -17.84 0.65
C ASP A 432 -9.94 -17.64 1.99
N GLU A 433 -11.17 -18.17 2.11
CA GLU A 433 -11.93 -18.12 3.38
C GLU A 433 -11.20 -18.90 4.49
N TRP A 434 -10.96 -18.28 5.64
CA TRP A 434 -10.45 -18.97 6.81
C TRP A 434 -11.56 -19.73 7.51
N LEU A 435 -11.65 -21.03 7.26
CA LEU A 435 -12.62 -21.94 7.86
C LEU A 435 -11.90 -23.05 8.62
N PRO A 436 -11.51 -22.84 9.89
CA PRO A 436 -10.81 -23.81 10.68
C PRO A 436 -11.63 -25.07 10.88
N THR A 437 -11.03 -26.20 10.62
CA THR A 437 -11.65 -27.53 10.78
C THR A 437 -11.31 -28.18 12.11
N THR A 438 -10.19 -27.76 12.71
CA THR A 438 -9.73 -28.24 14.01
C THR A 438 -9.44 -27.08 14.97
N ILE A 439 -9.39 -27.37 16.26
CA ILE A 439 -9.05 -26.39 17.31
C ILE A 439 -7.60 -25.88 17.20
N ASN A 440 -6.74 -26.56 16.45
CA ASN A 440 -5.34 -26.21 16.26
C ASN A 440 -5.11 -25.36 14.99
N ASP A 441 -6.11 -25.26 14.13
CA ASP A 441 -6.02 -24.45 12.93
C ASP A 441 -5.96 -22.98 13.33
N SER A 442 -4.87 -22.31 12.97
CA SER A 442 -4.65 -20.91 13.30
C SER A 442 -4.23 -20.09 12.10
N ILE A 443 -4.64 -18.85 12.09
CA ILE A 443 -4.19 -17.83 11.14
C ILE A 443 -3.30 -16.83 11.87
N THR A 444 -2.28 -16.33 11.17
CA THR A 444 -1.37 -15.33 11.72
C THR A 444 -1.70 -13.95 11.15
N LEU A 445 -2.00 -12.99 12.02
CA LEU A 445 -2.28 -11.62 11.67
C LEU A 445 -1.11 -10.72 12.11
N SER A 446 -0.73 -9.80 11.23
CA SER A 446 0.11 -8.66 11.60
C SER A 446 -0.66 -7.69 12.50
N ILE A 447 0.04 -6.78 13.17
CA ILE A 447 -0.63 -5.76 13.99
C ILE A 447 -1.58 -4.86 13.17
N GLU A 448 -1.24 -4.57 11.92
CA GLU A 448 -2.05 -3.75 11.03
C GLU A 448 -3.37 -4.43 10.64
N GLN A 449 -3.38 -5.75 10.57
CA GLN A 449 -4.55 -6.58 10.31
C GLN A 449 -5.33 -6.86 11.60
N MET A 450 -4.62 -7.07 12.70
CA MET A 450 -5.25 -7.39 14.00
C MET A 450 -6.12 -6.26 14.55
N LEU A 451 -5.67 -5.01 14.42
CA LEU A 451 -6.39 -3.88 15.01
C LEU A 451 -7.76 -3.60 14.36
N PRO A 452 -7.92 -3.58 13.02
CA PRO A 452 -9.23 -3.47 12.40
C PRO A 452 -10.10 -4.70 12.69
N PHE A 453 -9.52 -5.90 12.69
CA PHE A 453 -10.24 -7.13 13.03
C PHE A 453 -10.76 -7.13 14.47
N MET A 454 -9.98 -6.64 15.44
CA MET A 454 -10.45 -6.42 16.81
C MET A 454 -11.65 -5.47 16.89
N GLN A 455 -11.64 -4.42 16.08
CA GLN A 455 -12.79 -3.49 16.05
C GLN A 455 -14.02 -4.16 15.45
N TRP A 456 -13.85 -4.96 14.41
CA TRP A 456 -14.91 -5.76 13.83
C TRP A 456 -15.49 -6.74 14.88
N CYS A 457 -14.65 -7.47 15.61
CA CYS A 457 -15.09 -8.38 16.69
C CYS A 457 -15.87 -7.66 17.80
N LYS A 458 -15.43 -6.47 18.21
CA LYS A 458 -16.15 -5.67 19.22
C LYS A 458 -17.53 -5.23 18.76
N ASN A 459 -17.70 -5.00 17.47
CA ASN A 459 -18.98 -4.62 16.88
C ASN A 459 -19.91 -5.82 16.68
N ASN A 460 -19.38 -7.05 16.74
CA ASN A 460 -20.11 -8.29 16.50
C ASN A 460 -20.05 -9.28 17.68
N PRO A 461 -20.44 -8.89 18.91
CA PRO A 461 -20.30 -9.71 20.11
C PRO A 461 -21.18 -10.97 20.12
N ASN A 462 -22.22 -11.00 19.29
CA ASN A 462 -23.09 -12.16 19.11
C ASN A 462 -22.50 -13.23 18.19
N ILE A 463 -21.45 -12.90 17.43
CA ILE A 463 -20.78 -13.78 16.48
C ILE A 463 -19.53 -14.37 17.12
N CYS A 464 -18.68 -13.51 17.70
CA CYS A 464 -17.44 -13.93 18.32
C CYS A 464 -17.07 -13.14 19.58
N THR A 465 -16.24 -13.77 20.41
CA THR A 465 -15.57 -13.16 21.56
C THR A 465 -14.06 -13.37 21.43
N MET A 466 -13.28 -12.50 22.05
CA MET A 466 -11.81 -12.58 22.02
C MET A 466 -11.27 -12.96 23.37
N GLU A 467 -10.44 -14.00 23.42
CA GLU A 467 -9.71 -14.46 24.59
C GLU A 467 -8.20 -14.32 24.34
N TRP A 468 -7.51 -13.59 25.20
CA TRP A 468 -6.09 -13.36 25.10
C TRP A 468 -5.31 -14.34 25.95
N ALA A 469 -4.12 -14.71 25.47
CA ALA A 469 -3.18 -15.48 26.28
C ALA A 469 -2.89 -14.75 27.60
N GLU A 470 -2.65 -15.51 28.66
CA GLU A 470 -2.45 -15.01 30.02
C GLU A 470 -1.33 -13.96 30.07
N GLY A 471 -1.63 -12.80 30.68
CA GLY A 471 -0.69 -11.66 30.77
C GLY A 471 -0.58 -10.80 29.50
N TYR A 472 -1.35 -11.08 28.43
CA TYR A 472 -1.29 -10.31 27.19
C TYR A 472 -2.65 -9.69 26.89
N LYS A 473 -2.66 -8.38 26.64
CA LYS A 473 -3.85 -7.66 26.16
C LYS A 473 -3.43 -6.51 25.28
N LEU A 474 -4.01 -6.42 24.10
CA LEU A 474 -3.80 -5.31 23.19
C LEU A 474 -4.85 -4.22 23.45
N ASN A 475 -4.39 -2.99 23.71
CA ASN A 475 -5.23 -1.83 23.86
C ASN A 475 -5.21 -1.00 22.58
N TYR A 476 -6.37 -0.80 22.00
CA TYR A 476 -6.55 -0.01 20.81
C TYR A 476 -7.55 1.11 21.03
N TYR A 477 -7.11 2.33 20.74
CA TYR A 477 -7.91 3.54 20.86
C TYR A 477 -8.19 4.10 19.46
N PRO A 478 -9.40 3.86 18.91
CA PRO A 478 -9.72 4.27 17.55
C PRO A 478 -10.04 5.77 17.47
N SER A 479 -9.61 6.39 16.37
CA SER A 479 -10.06 7.72 15.93
C SER A 479 -9.92 8.85 16.96
N ILE A 480 -8.71 9.08 17.45
CA ILE A 480 -8.44 10.27 18.29
C ILE A 480 -8.69 11.53 17.45
N ASN A 481 -9.62 12.35 17.91
CA ASN A 481 -10.08 13.54 17.21
C ASN A 481 -9.27 14.80 17.57
N SER A 482 -9.40 15.84 16.78
CA SER A 482 -8.76 17.15 17.02
C SER A 482 -9.22 17.82 18.33
N SER A 483 -10.44 17.56 18.80
CA SER A 483 -10.94 18.06 20.09
C SER A 483 -10.20 17.50 21.30
N SER A 484 -9.53 16.35 21.15
CA SER A 484 -8.69 15.76 22.20
C SER A 484 -7.30 16.41 22.31
N ALA A 485 -6.95 17.28 21.38
CA ALA A 485 -5.65 17.96 21.35
C ALA A 485 -5.72 19.34 22.01
N ASN A 486 -4.86 19.55 23.01
CA ASN A 486 -4.66 20.85 23.64
C ASN A 486 -3.30 21.36 23.17
N ILE A 487 -3.25 22.51 22.51
CA ILE A 487 -2.03 23.09 21.96
C ILE A 487 -1.91 24.53 22.45
N SER A 488 -0.74 24.91 22.93
CA SER A 488 -0.43 26.28 23.37
C SER A 488 0.79 26.82 22.64
N PHE A 489 0.73 28.12 22.33
CA PHE A 489 1.84 28.82 21.70
C PHE A 489 2.28 29.97 22.64
N THR A 490 3.54 30.00 23.01
CA THR A 490 4.11 31.00 23.90
C THR A 490 5.31 31.67 23.25
N LYS A 491 5.34 33.03 23.22
CA LYS A 491 6.51 33.76 22.70
C LYS A 491 7.65 33.71 23.71
N LYS A 492 8.83 33.27 23.26
CA LYS A 492 10.03 33.21 24.08
C LYS A 492 11.22 33.71 23.25
N GLY A 493 11.68 34.91 23.58
CA GLY A 493 12.69 35.55 22.76
C GLY A 493 12.19 35.83 21.33
N GLY A 494 12.94 35.40 20.32
CA GLY A 494 12.61 35.52 18.89
C GLY A 494 11.81 34.39 18.29
N TRP A 495 11.30 33.45 19.13
CA TRP A 495 10.63 32.20 18.71
C TRP A 495 9.27 32.06 19.38
N PHE A 496 8.45 31.15 18.79
CA PHE A 496 7.27 30.63 19.47
C PHE A 496 7.57 29.21 19.96
N GLU A 497 7.44 28.97 21.25
CA GLU A 497 7.40 27.62 21.82
C GLU A 497 6.02 27.02 21.58
N ILE A 498 5.99 25.74 21.19
CA ILE A 498 4.79 24.95 21.00
C ILE A 498 4.75 23.88 22.08
N GLU A 499 3.76 23.96 22.94
CA GLU A 499 3.50 22.95 23.95
C GLU A 499 2.11 22.36 23.74
N GLY A 500 1.93 21.13 24.16
CA GLY A 500 0.60 20.53 24.06
C GLY A 500 0.60 19.07 24.44
N ASN A 501 -0.62 18.56 24.50
CA ASN A 501 -0.90 17.17 24.76
C ASN A 501 -2.16 16.73 24.02
N VAL A 502 -2.24 15.42 23.81
CA VAL A 502 -3.41 14.78 23.19
C VAL A 502 -3.96 13.76 24.18
N GLN A 503 -5.23 13.91 24.55
CA GLN A 503 -5.94 12.97 25.40
C GLN A 503 -6.32 11.74 24.60
N ILE A 504 -5.87 10.56 25.05
CA ILE A 504 -6.12 9.28 24.39
C ILE A 504 -7.36 8.60 24.98
N SER A 505 -7.45 8.60 26.33
CA SER A 505 -8.58 8.08 27.10
C SER A 505 -8.69 8.82 28.43
N ASP A 506 -9.68 8.47 29.25
CA ASP A 506 -9.82 9.02 30.60
C ASP A 506 -8.58 8.67 31.42
N GLY A 507 -7.76 9.70 31.72
CA GLY A 507 -6.54 9.60 32.50
C GLY A 507 -5.26 9.31 31.70
N GLN A 508 -5.32 9.07 30.38
CA GLN A 508 -4.12 8.84 29.57
C GLN A 508 -3.89 9.98 28.57
N VAL A 509 -2.74 10.60 28.67
CA VAL A 509 -2.35 11.77 27.89
C VAL A 509 -0.96 11.56 27.29
N VAL A 510 -0.80 11.88 26.01
CA VAL A 510 0.49 11.85 25.30
C VAL A 510 0.91 13.27 24.97
N SER A 511 2.15 13.65 25.26
CA SER A 511 2.68 14.96 24.89
C SER A 511 2.73 15.12 23.36
N LEU A 512 2.48 16.34 22.89
CA LEU A 512 2.55 16.67 21.46
C LEU A 512 3.90 16.29 20.84
N GLN A 513 4.99 16.60 21.54
CA GLN A 513 6.34 16.25 21.10
C GLN A 513 6.52 14.74 20.91
N LYS A 514 6.09 13.94 21.90
CA LYS A 514 6.18 12.47 21.82
C LYS A 514 5.33 11.92 20.69
N LEU A 515 4.13 12.44 20.51
CA LEU A 515 3.22 12.02 19.42
C LEU A 515 3.81 12.33 18.04
N LEU A 516 4.40 13.51 17.84
CA LEU A 516 5.09 13.85 16.59
C LEU A 516 6.31 12.95 16.34
N GLU A 517 7.06 12.61 17.38
CA GLU A 517 8.16 11.65 17.27
C GLU A 517 7.69 10.28 16.83
N LEU A 518 6.64 9.75 17.48
CA LEU A 518 6.05 8.46 17.16
C LEU A 518 5.46 8.44 15.74
N MET A 519 4.81 9.51 15.30
CA MET A 519 4.34 9.66 13.92
C MET A 519 5.47 9.62 12.89
N ARG A 520 6.63 10.19 13.18
CA ARG A 520 7.81 10.13 12.31
C ARG A 520 8.38 8.71 12.24
N GLN A 521 8.37 7.99 13.37
CA GLN A 521 8.88 6.61 13.47
C GLN A 521 7.96 5.59 12.80
N SER A 522 6.65 5.82 12.82
CA SER A 522 5.64 4.90 12.26
C SER A 522 5.64 4.80 10.72
N ASN A 523 6.49 5.59 10.04
CA ASN A 523 6.77 5.48 8.60
C ASN A 523 5.52 5.32 7.71
N LYS A 524 4.48 6.14 7.93
CA LYS A 524 3.17 6.14 7.25
C LYS A 524 2.19 5.03 7.67
N GLN A 525 2.50 4.24 8.69
CA GLN A 525 1.55 3.28 9.22
C GLN A 525 0.30 3.98 9.76
N LYS A 526 -0.85 3.37 9.54
CA LYS A 526 -2.15 3.86 10.02
C LYS A 526 -2.23 3.86 11.55
N TYR A 527 -1.52 2.94 12.19
CA TYR A 527 -1.52 2.69 13.62
C TYR A 527 -0.24 3.18 14.26
N ILE A 528 -0.35 3.95 15.32
CA ILE A 528 0.78 4.51 16.06
C ILE A 528 0.90 3.80 17.40
N ARG A 529 2.03 3.17 17.67
CA ARG A 529 2.32 2.55 18.96
C ARG A 529 2.73 3.63 19.97
N ILE A 530 1.97 3.74 21.07
CA ILE A 530 2.22 4.74 22.12
C ILE A 530 2.82 4.17 23.40
N GLY A 531 2.70 2.86 23.60
CA GLY A 531 3.19 2.13 24.75
C GLY A 531 3.32 0.64 24.47
N ASP A 532 3.57 -0.16 25.52
CA ASP A 532 3.59 -1.60 25.38
C ASP A 532 2.17 -2.11 25.11
N ASN A 533 1.99 -2.71 23.94
CA ASN A 533 0.69 -3.21 23.47
C ASN A 533 -0.43 -2.14 23.36
N GLU A 534 -0.05 -0.87 23.27
CA GLU A 534 -1.00 0.24 23.14
C GLU A 534 -0.85 0.93 21.79
N TYR A 535 -1.96 1.00 21.07
CA TYR A 535 -2.02 1.57 19.72
C TYR A 535 -3.16 2.56 19.58
N ILE A 536 -2.91 3.62 18.80
CA ILE A 536 -3.90 4.63 18.45
C ILE A 536 -4.04 4.79 16.95
N THR A 537 -5.21 5.24 16.52
CA THR A 537 -5.37 5.89 15.20
C THR A 537 -5.79 7.33 15.39
N LEU A 538 -5.32 8.19 14.52
CA LEU A 538 -5.66 9.60 14.50
C LEU A 538 -6.69 9.85 13.40
N SER A 539 -7.65 10.73 13.67
CA SER A 539 -8.55 11.22 12.63
C SER A 539 -7.75 11.90 11.51
N SER A 540 -8.29 11.92 10.30
CA SER A 540 -7.64 12.57 9.15
C SER A 540 -7.36 14.05 9.39
N GLN A 541 -8.28 14.72 10.11
CA GLN A 541 -8.14 16.12 10.51
C GLN A 541 -6.97 16.31 11.48
N LEU A 542 -6.91 15.54 12.57
CA LEU A 542 -5.81 15.63 13.54
C LEU A 542 -4.47 15.27 12.89
N THR A 543 -4.44 14.25 12.06
CA THR A 543 -3.23 13.85 11.30
C THR A 543 -2.73 15.01 10.43
N ARG A 544 -3.64 15.72 9.72
CA ARG A 544 -3.28 16.88 8.90
C ARG A 544 -2.71 18.02 9.74
N ILE A 545 -3.32 18.30 10.90
CA ILE A 545 -2.86 19.32 11.83
C ILE A 545 -1.46 19.00 12.36
N LEU A 546 -1.27 17.78 12.84
CA LEU A 546 0.02 17.33 13.38
C LEU A 546 1.12 17.31 12.31
N LYS A 547 0.84 16.90 11.08
CA LYS A 547 1.77 16.98 9.94
C LYS A 547 2.17 18.43 9.62
N ARG A 548 1.24 19.38 9.75
CA ARG A 548 1.56 20.82 9.58
C ARG A 548 2.43 21.34 10.70
N LEU A 549 2.10 21.03 11.94
CA LEU A 549 2.92 21.38 13.09
C LEU A 549 4.31 20.77 12.99
N ASP A 550 4.40 19.49 12.60
CA ASP A 550 5.67 18.84 12.34
C ASP A 550 6.49 19.57 11.28
N THR A 551 5.83 20.04 10.22
CA THR A 551 6.52 20.73 9.12
C THR A 551 7.17 22.03 9.58
N VAL A 552 6.48 22.84 10.36
CA VAL A 552 6.95 24.17 10.79
C VAL A 552 7.74 24.18 12.09
N SER A 553 7.66 23.11 12.88
CA SER A 553 8.36 23.00 14.16
C SER A 553 9.79 22.50 13.99
N SER A 554 10.65 23.01 14.87
CA SER A 554 12.00 22.53 15.10
C SER A 554 12.15 22.12 16.57
N GLU A 555 12.96 21.11 16.82
CA GLU A 555 13.25 20.64 18.18
C GLU A 555 14.46 21.36 18.72
N ASN A 556 14.32 21.92 19.93
CA ASN A 556 15.41 22.47 20.67
C ASN A 556 15.45 21.79 22.04
N ARG A 557 16.34 20.81 22.21
CA ARG A 557 16.47 19.96 23.40
C ARG A 557 15.13 19.28 23.77
N SER A 558 14.35 19.86 24.69
CA SER A 558 13.09 19.32 25.20
C SER A 558 11.84 20.05 24.72
N HIS A 559 11.98 21.06 23.87
CA HIS A 559 10.86 21.90 23.46
C HIS A 559 10.70 21.95 21.95
N LEU A 560 9.45 22.01 21.48
CA LEU A 560 9.13 22.33 20.10
C LEU A 560 9.11 23.85 19.96
N GLN A 561 9.77 24.36 18.93
CA GLN A 561 9.78 25.79 18.63
C GLN A 561 9.52 26.04 17.15
N MET A 562 8.97 27.21 16.82
CA MET A 562 8.80 27.65 15.45
C MET A 562 9.23 29.08 15.23
N ALA A 563 9.67 29.38 14.03
CA ALA A 563 9.98 30.75 13.63
C ALA A 563 8.70 31.61 13.49
N PRO A 564 8.75 32.93 13.74
CA PRO A 564 7.60 33.82 13.55
C PRO A 564 7.03 33.78 12.13
N SER A 565 7.88 33.67 11.11
CA SER A 565 7.46 33.55 9.71
C SER A 565 6.58 32.29 9.46
N ALA A 566 6.68 31.23 10.25
CA ALA A 566 5.87 30.05 10.13
C ALA A 566 4.38 30.26 10.48
N VAL A 567 4.04 31.35 11.17
CA VAL A 567 2.63 31.68 11.52
C VAL A 567 1.78 31.85 10.26
N SER A 568 2.36 32.41 9.17
CA SER A 568 1.66 32.57 7.89
C SER A 568 1.19 31.23 7.28
N ILE A 569 1.88 30.13 7.61
CA ILE A 569 1.61 28.79 7.08
C ILE A 569 0.60 28.04 7.95
N LEU A 570 0.49 28.42 9.23
CA LEU A 570 -0.39 27.76 10.21
C LEU A 570 -1.82 28.34 10.22
N GLY A 571 -2.20 29.22 9.31
CA GLY A 571 -3.51 29.88 9.32
C GLY A 571 -4.69 28.90 9.48
N GLU A 572 -4.69 27.76 8.78
CA GLU A 572 -5.74 26.76 8.92
C GLU A 572 -5.74 26.06 10.30
N VAL A 573 -4.56 25.81 10.88
CA VAL A 573 -4.44 25.20 12.22
C VAL A 573 -4.91 26.18 13.28
N LEU A 574 -4.53 27.44 13.16
CA LEU A 574 -4.88 28.50 14.11
C LEU A 574 -6.37 28.93 14.01
N ASN A 575 -7.03 28.62 12.90
CA ASN A 575 -8.45 28.89 12.68
C ASN A 575 -9.35 27.68 12.97
N ASP A 576 -8.77 26.52 13.28
CA ASP A 576 -9.53 25.29 13.50
C ASP A 576 -10.25 25.33 14.85
N LYS A 577 -11.58 25.52 14.80
CA LYS A 577 -12.43 25.62 15.99
C LYS A 577 -12.56 24.31 16.78
N SER A 578 -12.16 23.20 16.19
CA SER A 578 -12.20 21.89 16.85
C SER A 578 -11.03 21.66 17.81
N LEU A 579 -9.97 22.45 17.69
CA LEU A 579 -8.79 22.37 18.55
C LEU A 579 -8.96 23.22 19.82
N ASN A 580 -8.48 22.71 20.93
CA ASN A 580 -8.32 23.51 22.15
C ASN A 580 -7.01 24.32 22.07
N LEU A 581 -7.07 25.47 21.39
CA LEU A 581 -5.93 26.34 21.21
C LEU A 581 -5.84 27.42 22.29
N LYS A 582 -4.67 27.49 22.94
CA LYS A 582 -4.29 28.63 23.77
C LYS A 582 -3.22 29.45 23.05
N SER A 583 -3.64 30.54 22.43
CA SER A 583 -2.73 31.46 21.73
C SER A 583 -2.36 32.64 22.61
N ASN A 584 -1.07 33.02 22.60
CA ASN A 584 -0.58 34.26 23.23
C ASN A 584 -0.97 35.47 22.38
N SER A 585 -1.12 36.66 23.00
CA SER A 585 -1.36 37.94 22.31
C SER A 585 -0.40 38.19 21.16
N ALA A 586 0.87 37.85 21.33
CA ALA A 586 1.90 38.04 20.30
C ALA A 586 1.67 37.26 18.97
N ILE A 587 1.08 36.06 19.05
CA ILE A 587 0.77 35.31 17.82
C ILE A 587 -0.49 35.88 17.14
N ASN A 588 -1.43 36.36 17.94
CA ASN A 588 -2.64 37.00 17.42
C ASN A 588 -2.32 38.34 16.77
N GLU A 589 -1.45 39.17 17.37
CA GLU A 589 -0.94 40.42 16.81
C GLU A 589 -0.20 40.16 15.48
N LEU A 590 0.63 39.12 15.42
CA LEU A 590 1.32 38.76 14.18
C LEU A 590 0.34 38.31 13.10
N ARG A 591 -0.66 37.48 13.46
CA ARG A 591 -1.72 37.10 12.53
C ARG A 591 -2.49 38.31 12.01
N GLN A 592 -2.86 39.21 12.89
CA GLN A 592 -3.55 40.46 12.50
C GLN A 592 -2.68 41.26 11.51
N ARG A 593 -1.38 41.43 11.77
CA ARG A 593 -0.47 42.10 10.82
C ARG A 593 -0.37 41.41 9.48
N ILE A 594 -0.32 40.05 9.47
CA ILE A 594 -0.34 39.27 8.22
C ILE A 594 -1.64 39.52 7.45
N GLU A 595 -2.78 39.50 8.15
CA GLU A 595 -4.10 39.72 7.55
C GLU A 595 -4.27 41.12 7.01
N GLU A 596 -3.86 42.12 7.79
CA GLU A 596 -3.88 43.54 7.39
C GLU A 596 -2.98 43.79 6.16
N SER A 597 -1.76 43.21 6.16
CA SER A 597 -0.84 43.36 5.03
C SER A 597 -1.37 42.70 3.76
N SER A 598 -2.09 41.57 3.90
CA SER A 598 -2.69 40.88 2.75
C SER A 598 -3.82 41.67 2.09
N LYS A 599 -4.57 42.46 2.90
CA LYS A 599 -5.69 43.32 2.44
C LYS A 599 -5.21 44.66 1.88
N THR A 600 -4.01 45.08 2.24
CA THR A 600 -3.43 46.34 1.77
C THR A 600 -2.92 46.18 0.34
N THR A 601 -3.29 47.08 -0.56
CA THR A 601 -2.71 47.17 -1.87
C THR A 601 -1.58 48.21 -1.86
N PRO A 602 -0.31 47.82 -1.94
CA PRO A 602 0.80 48.79 -1.99
C PRO A 602 0.68 49.70 -3.22
N CYS A 603 1.00 50.93 -3.05
CA CYS A 603 0.95 51.90 -4.15
C CYS A 603 2.35 52.08 -4.76
N ILE A 604 2.45 51.95 -6.06
CA ILE A 604 3.68 52.29 -6.78
C ILE A 604 4.00 53.78 -6.52
N PRO A 605 5.21 54.13 -6.03
CA PRO A 605 5.60 55.50 -5.75
C PRO A 605 5.56 56.36 -7.03
N LYS A 606 4.86 57.47 -6.97
CA LYS A 606 4.72 58.43 -8.08
C LYS A 606 6.05 59.01 -8.57
N THR A 607 7.09 58.90 -7.77
CA THR A 607 8.47 59.35 -8.09
C THR A 607 9.28 58.30 -8.86
N LEU A 608 8.72 57.12 -9.08
CA LEU A 608 9.33 56.09 -9.93
C LEU A 608 9.30 56.54 -11.39
N GLN A 609 10.47 56.58 -12.05
CA GLN A 609 10.63 56.96 -13.44
C GLN A 609 10.64 55.73 -14.38
N ALA A 610 9.66 54.84 -14.17
CA ALA A 610 9.44 53.62 -14.98
C ALA A 610 7.98 53.21 -14.91
N GLN A 611 7.51 52.58 -15.97
CA GLN A 611 6.26 51.84 -15.98
C GLN A 611 6.56 50.37 -15.74
N LEU A 612 6.00 49.81 -14.69
CA LEU A 612 6.11 48.37 -14.41
C LEU A 612 5.21 47.57 -15.36
N ARG A 613 5.62 46.39 -15.75
CA ARG A 613 4.77 45.41 -16.39
C ARG A 613 3.90 44.74 -15.32
N ASP A 614 2.78 44.19 -15.69
CA ASP A 614 1.82 43.57 -14.76
C ASP A 614 2.49 42.58 -13.79
N TYR A 615 3.30 41.68 -14.29
CA TYR A 615 4.04 40.75 -13.44
C TYR A 615 5.09 41.43 -12.51
N GLN A 616 5.65 42.57 -12.92
CA GLN A 616 6.60 43.34 -12.07
C GLN A 616 5.84 44.06 -10.96
N GLU A 617 4.65 44.55 -11.25
CA GLU A 617 3.74 45.14 -10.25
C GLU A 617 3.33 44.10 -9.25
N GLU A 618 2.87 42.92 -9.69
CA GLU A 618 2.58 41.79 -8.82
C GLU A 618 3.76 41.40 -7.92
N GLY A 619 4.97 41.34 -8.48
CA GLY A 619 6.17 41.03 -7.74
C GLY A 619 6.54 42.07 -6.68
N PHE A 620 6.38 43.36 -7.03
CA PHE A 620 6.54 44.47 -6.09
C PHE A 620 5.49 44.39 -4.97
N GLU A 621 4.19 44.23 -5.30
CA GLU A 621 3.12 44.08 -4.33
C GLU A 621 3.35 42.93 -3.38
N TRP A 622 3.74 41.78 -3.91
CA TRP A 622 4.05 40.61 -3.11
C TRP A 622 5.21 40.86 -2.13
N MET A 623 6.32 41.45 -2.61
CA MET A 623 7.46 41.81 -1.76
C MET A 623 7.04 42.76 -0.66
N SER A 624 6.27 43.81 -0.99
CA SER A 624 5.82 44.82 -0.03
C SER A 624 4.91 44.19 1.02
N LYS A 625 3.89 43.41 0.61
CA LYS A 625 2.96 42.70 1.52
C LYS A 625 3.67 41.75 2.47
N VAL A 626 4.60 40.93 1.98
CA VAL A 626 5.29 39.96 2.82
C VAL A 626 6.26 40.62 3.79
N THR A 627 7.00 41.64 3.32
CA THR A 627 7.96 42.32 4.20
C THR A 627 7.31 43.26 5.21
N ALA A 628 6.07 43.71 5.00
CA ALA A 628 5.35 44.63 5.91
C ALA A 628 5.12 44.01 7.29
N TRP A 629 4.91 42.68 7.39
CA TRP A 629 4.75 42.02 8.69
C TRP A 629 6.05 41.40 9.25
N GLY A 630 7.20 41.66 8.59
CA GLY A 630 8.54 41.37 9.10
C GLY A 630 9.14 40.06 8.57
N ALA A 631 8.56 39.44 7.55
CA ALA A 631 9.20 38.33 6.87
C ALA A 631 10.13 38.80 5.74
N GLY A 632 11.15 38.03 5.44
CA GLY A 632 12.00 38.26 4.30
C GLY A 632 11.52 37.51 3.06
N VAL A 633 11.94 37.93 1.88
CA VAL A 633 11.51 37.41 0.58
C VAL A 633 12.67 37.05 -0.32
N CYS A 634 12.45 36.07 -1.18
CA CYS A 634 13.36 35.68 -2.26
C CYS A 634 12.66 35.82 -3.62
N LEU A 635 13.04 36.83 -4.39
CA LEU A 635 12.58 37.03 -5.75
C LEU A 635 13.51 36.26 -6.68
N ALA A 636 13.01 35.14 -7.18
CA ALA A 636 13.78 34.16 -7.96
C ALA A 636 13.37 34.07 -9.43
N ASP A 637 12.81 35.16 -9.97
CA ASP A 637 12.44 35.30 -11.38
C ASP A 637 13.64 35.04 -12.33
N ASP A 638 13.37 34.55 -13.51
CA ASP A 638 14.41 34.30 -14.52
C ASP A 638 15.21 35.60 -14.80
N MET A 639 16.47 35.46 -15.25
CA MET A 639 17.29 36.59 -15.62
C MET A 639 16.63 37.42 -16.73
N GLY A 640 16.61 38.76 -16.59
CA GLY A 640 16.03 39.68 -17.56
C GLY A 640 14.55 40.03 -17.31
N LEU A 641 13.89 39.48 -16.29
CA LEU A 641 12.52 39.83 -15.87
C LEU A 641 12.44 41.11 -15.00
N GLY A 642 13.55 41.87 -14.86
CA GLY A 642 13.55 43.14 -14.16
C GLY A 642 13.45 43.03 -12.64
N LYS A 643 14.09 42.02 -12.02
CA LYS A 643 14.20 41.88 -10.55
C LYS A 643 14.71 43.15 -9.89
N THR A 644 15.73 43.80 -10.48
CA THR A 644 16.31 45.03 -9.99
C THR A 644 15.28 46.17 -9.95
N LEU A 645 14.47 46.33 -11.00
CA LEU A 645 13.43 47.36 -11.05
C LEU A 645 12.34 47.17 -10.02
N GLN A 646 11.85 45.94 -9.86
CA GLN A 646 10.89 45.58 -8.83
C GLN A 646 11.43 45.89 -7.42
N THR A 647 12.71 45.59 -7.19
CA THR A 647 13.36 45.88 -5.90
C THR A 647 13.59 47.40 -5.72
N ILE A 648 13.97 48.15 -6.75
CA ILE A 648 14.09 49.59 -6.70
C ILE A 648 12.75 50.22 -6.33
N THR A 649 11.64 49.71 -6.83
CA THR A 649 10.30 50.19 -6.49
C THR A 649 10.01 49.99 -5.00
N LEU A 650 10.40 48.80 -4.43
CA LEU A 650 10.30 48.54 -2.99
C LEU A 650 11.23 49.49 -2.17
N LEU A 651 12.47 49.69 -2.60
CA LEU A 651 13.40 50.62 -1.92
C LEU A 651 12.85 52.05 -1.89
N LEU A 652 12.23 52.46 -2.98
CA LEU A 652 11.64 53.79 -3.12
C LEU A 652 10.39 53.94 -2.22
N GLU A 653 9.53 52.93 -2.22
CA GLU A 653 8.35 52.92 -1.31
C GLU A 653 8.77 53.04 0.14
N GLN A 654 9.82 52.31 0.53
CA GLN A 654 10.29 52.21 1.92
C GLN A 654 11.30 53.30 2.32
N SER A 655 11.65 54.23 1.38
CA SER A 655 12.73 55.18 1.53
C SER A 655 12.62 56.10 2.76
N LYS A 656 11.42 56.44 3.18
CA LYS A 656 11.14 57.31 4.34
C LYS A 656 11.43 56.69 5.68
N GLU A 657 11.45 55.36 5.75
CA GLU A 657 11.60 54.64 7.02
C GLU A 657 13.04 54.40 7.46
N GLY A 658 14.04 54.68 6.59
CA GLY A 658 15.44 54.54 6.91
C GLY A 658 16.32 54.24 5.69
N ALA A 659 17.63 54.19 5.91
CA ALA A 659 18.58 53.84 4.87
C ALA A 659 18.49 52.35 4.46
N SER A 660 18.73 52.09 3.19
CA SER A 660 18.73 50.76 2.61
C SER A 660 20.14 50.33 2.20
N LEU A 661 20.40 49.01 2.24
CA LEU A 661 21.68 48.42 1.84
C LEU A 661 21.46 47.40 0.71
N VAL A 662 22.19 47.59 -0.39
CA VAL A 662 22.24 46.64 -1.50
C VAL A 662 23.62 46.02 -1.56
N ILE A 663 23.68 44.67 -1.49
CA ILE A 663 24.92 43.92 -1.64
C ILE A 663 24.87 43.18 -2.96
N ALA A 664 25.81 43.45 -3.84
CA ALA A 664 25.84 42.87 -5.18
C ALA A 664 27.26 42.43 -5.60
N PRO A 665 27.43 41.55 -6.57
CA PRO A 665 28.70 41.25 -7.19
C PRO A 665 29.32 42.54 -7.76
N ALA A 666 30.64 42.66 -7.76
CA ALA A 666 31.34 43.85 -8.22
C ALA A 666 30.99 44.26 -9.65
N SER A 667 30.75 43.28 -10.53
CA SER A 667 30.34 43.50 -11.93
C SER A 667 28.92 44.09 -12.07
N VAL A 668 28.05 43.92 -11.05
CA VAL A 668 26.65 44.36 -11.08
C VAL A 668 26.45 45.73 -10.38
N VAL A 669 27.35 46.15 -9.51
CA VAL A 669 27.30 47.44 -8.78
C VAL A 669 27.12 48.65 -9.72
N PRO A 670 27.82 48.79 -10.86
CA PRO A 670 27.62 49.90 -11.79
C PRO A 670 26.20 49.91 -12.36
N ASN A 671 25.62 48.74 -12.63
CA ASN A 671 24.25 48.59 -13.14
C ASN A 671 23.23 49.07 -12.08
N TRP A 672 23.37 48.61 -10.82
CA TRP A 672 22.54 49.09 -9.72
C TRP A 672 22.57 50.61 -9.57
N ARG A 673 23.77 51.21 -9.59
CA ARG A 673 23.92 52.67 -9.52
C ARG A 673 23.20 53.37 -10.66
N ASN A 674 23.36 52.88 -11.89
CA ASN A 674 22.76 53.49 -13.05
C ASN A 674 21.24 53.34 -13.09
N GLU A 675 20.72 52.15 -12.72
CA GLU A 675 19.28 51.90 -12.65
C GLU A 675 18.61 52.70 -11.52
N LEU A 676 19.22 52.83 -10.35
CA LEU A 676 18.73 53.67 -9.25
C LEU A 676 18.66 55.14 -9.70
N LYS A 677 19.72 55.66 -10.32
CA LYS A 677 19.73 57.03 -10.83
C LYS A 677 18.70 57.28 -11.90
N ARG A 678 18.46 56.27 -12.74
CA ARG A 678 17.50 56.36 -13.86
C ARG A 678 16.06 56.27 -13.40
N PHE A 679 15.72 55.28 -12.54
CA PHE A 679 14.36 54.97 -12.21
C PHE A 679 13.89 55.59 -10.90
N SER A 680 14.81 55.93 -10.01
CA SER A 680 14.48 56.51 -8.70
C SER A 680 15.41 57.71 -8.36
N PRO A 681 15.41 58.81 -9.13
CA PRO A 681 16.32 59.94 -8.95
C PRO A 681 16.16 60.66 -7.60
N THR A 682 15.10 60.40 -6.87
CA THR A 682 14.85 60.92 -5.51
C THR A 682 15.62 60.18 -4.43
N LEU A 683 16.16 59.00 -4.72
CA LEU A 683 17.01 58.26 -3.81
C LEU A 683 18.47 58.71 -3.95
N ASN A 684 19.14 58.94 -2.83
CA ASN A 684 20.57 59.21 -2.83
C ASN A 684 21.38 57.91 -2.86
N VAL A 685 22.24 57.76 -3.85
CA VAL A 685 22.98 56.51 -4.07
C VAL A 685 24.41 56.64 -3.60
N ILE A 686 24.78 55.89 -2.59
CA ILE A 686 26.11 55.85 -2.02
C ILE A 686 26.81 54.54 -2.39
N VAL A 687 27.82 54.62 -3.24
CA VAL A 687 28.61 53.41 -3.64
C VAL A 687 29.85 53.31 -2.78
N LEU A 688 29.89 52.35 -1.86
CA LEU A 688 30.95 52.19 -0.86
C LEU A 688 32.35 51.98 -1.46
N ASN A 689 32.44 51.39 -2.64
CA ASN A 689 33.72 51.23 -3.34
C ASN A 689 34.34 52.55 -3.80
N GLN A 690 33.52 53.59 -3.93
CA GLN A 690 33.90 54.92 -4.42
C GLN A 690 33.96 55.98 -3.31
N SER A 691 33.66 55.61 -2.06
CA SER A 691 33.68 56.51 -0.93
C SER A 691 35.08 56.56 -0.31
N ASP A 692 35.58 57.77 -0.07
CA ASP A 692 36.88 57.98 0.57
C ASP A 692 36.91 57.49 2.03
N ASP A 693 35.82 57.69 2.77
CA ASP A 693 35.61 57.17 4.13
C ASP A 693 34.36 56.33 4.17
N ARG A 694 34.57 55.02 4.07
CA ARG A 694 33.51 54.04 4.05
C ARG A 694 32.77 53.92 5.38
N SER A 695 33.51 54.01 6.49
CA SER A 695 32.92 53.92 7.84
C SER A 695 31.99 55.10 8.10
N LYS A 696 32.42 56.32 7.68
CA LYS A 696 31.58 57.53 7.76
C LYS A 696 30.35 57.39 6.87
N ALA A 697 30.50 56.96 5.60
CA ALA A 697 29.38 56.76 4.68
C ALA A 697 28.33 55.76 5.20
N ILE A 698 28.77 54.70 5.90
CA ILE A 698 27.84 53.74 6.53
C ILE A 698 27.12 54.37 7.74
N LYS A 699 27.84 55.13 8.62
CA LYS A 699 27.28 55.71 9.84
C LYS A 699 26.32 56.85 9.53
N ASP A 700 26.65 57.71 8.55
CA ASP A 700 25.90 58.93 8.26
C ASP A 700 24.70 58.68 7.30
N ALA A 701 24.54 57.49 6.75
CA ALA A 701 23.44 57.17 5.86
C ALA A 701 22.07 57.43 6.49
N GLN A 702 21.17 58.13 5.82
CA GLN A 702 19.88 58.59 6.32
C GLN A 702 18.70 58.00 5.53
N SER A 703 17.49 58.35 5.90
CA SER A 703 16.29 58.01 5.12
C SER A 703 16.42 58.57 3.70
N GLY A 704 16.11 57.76 2.71
CA GLY A 704 16.30 58.07 1.30
C GLY A 704 17.67 57.65 0.73
N ASP A 705 18.62 57.24 1.57
CA ASP A 705 19.91 56.75 1.10
C ASP A 705 19.87 55.27 0.75
N VAL A 706 20.47 54.92 -0.38
CA VAL A 706 20.71 53.53 -0.79
C VAL A 706 22.22 53.29 -0.86
N VAL A 707 22.74 52.54 0.10
CA VAL A 707 24.16 52.20 0.16
C VAL A 707 24.38 50.92 -0.65
N ILE A 708 25.28 50.96 -1.63
CA ILE A 708 25.63 49.80 -2.46
C ILE A 708 27.02 49.30 -2.04
N ALA A 709 27.12 48.06 -1.69
CA ALA A 709 28.36 47.37 -1.31
C ALA A 709 28.56 46.09 -2.13
N THR A 710 29.80 45.63 -2.20
CA THR A 710 30.11 44.31 -2.76
C THR A 710 30.18 43.28 -1.67
N TYR A 711 30.02 41.99 -2.01
CA TYR A 711 30.22 40.88 -1.07
C TYR A 711 31.63 40.88 -0.45
N ALA A 712 32.63 41.34 -1.15
CA ALA A 712 33.98 41.50 -0.61
C ALA A 712 34.04 42.59 0.48
N LEU A 713 33.35 43.74 0.25
CA LEU A 713 33.24 44.81 1.23
C LEU A 713 32.42 44.41 2.44
N LEU A 714 31.36 43.60 2.26
CA LEU A 714 30.61 43.02 3.39
C LEU A 714 31.54 42.29 4.38
N ASN A 715 32.56 41.60 3.86
CA ASN A 715 33.51 40.88 4.71
C ASN A 715 34.52 41.84 5.39
N THR A 716 34.96 42.86 4.67
CA THR A 716 36.02 43.81 5.19
C THR A 716 35.44 44.92 6.06
N GLN A 717 34.20 45.32 5.84
CA GLN A 717 33.47 46.36 6.58
C GLN A 717 32.36 45.70 7.46
N GLN A 718 32.51 44.42 7.80
CA GLN A 718 31.53 43.68 8.54
C GLN A 718 31.05 44.37 9.81
N GLU A 719 32.01 44.85 10.61
CA GLU A 719 31.70 45.44 11.91
C GLU A 719 30.80 46.67 11.78
N GLU A 720 31.05 47.57 10.85
CA GLU A 720 30.26 48.77 10.66
C GLU A 720 28.88 48.46 10.06
N LEU A 721 28.84 47.56 9.05
CA LEU A 721 27.60 47.17 8.36
C LEU A 721 26.62 46.43 9.28
N THR A 722 27.13 45.60 10.24
CA THR A 722 26.31 44.82 11.15
C THR A 722 25.89 45.54 12.43
N LYS A 723 26.61 46.60 12.83
CA LYS A 723 26.23 47.42 14.00
C LYS A 723 25.02 48.30 13.71
N ARG A 724 24.73 48.54 12.45
CA ARG A 724 23.63 49.40 12.01
C ARG A 724 22.38 48.56 11.69
N GLU A 725 21.23 49.06 12.11
CA GLU A 725 19.94 48.52 11.64
C GLU A 725 19.56 49.18 10.32
N TRP A 726 19.39 48.40 9.28
CA TRP A 726 18.96 48.84 7.96
C TRP A 726 17.46 48.78 7.82
N ASN A 727 16.84 49.63 7.03
CA ASN A 727 15.43 49.50 6.69
C ASN A 727 15.21 48.31 5.75
N VAL A 728 15.92 48.29 4.63
CA VAL A 728 15.92 47.18 3.68
C VAL A 728 17.34 46.69 3.44
N VAL A 729 17.60 45.41 3.52
CA VAL A 729 18.82 44.76 3.03
C VAL A 729 18.46 43.86 1.86
N CYS A 730 19.04 44.19 0.70
CA CYS A 730 18.88 43.38 -0.51
C CYS A 730 20.21 42.71 -0.87
N LEU A 731 20.20 41.39 -1.03
CA LEU A 731 21.31 40.63 -1.56
C LEU A 731 21.02 40.25 -3.02
N ASP A 732 21.76 40.81 -3.93
CA ASP A 732 21.64 40.46 -5.36
C ASP A 732 22.65 39.39 -5.73
N GLU A 733 22.25 38.52 -6.66
CA GLU A 733 22.95 37.27 -7.01
C GLU A 733 23.39 36.51 -5.78
N ALA A 734 22.42 36.25 -4.92
CA ALA A 734 22.63 35.61 -3.60
C ALA A 734 23.18 34.20 -3.66
N HIS A 735 23.33 33.60 -4.84
CA HIS A 735 24.11 32.38 -5.03
C HIS A 735 25.52 32.49 -4.45
N THR A 736 26.05 33.72 -4.29
CA THR A 736 27.35 34.03 -3.64
C THR A 736 27.40 33.55 -2.19
N ILE A 737 26.29 33.58 -1.46
CA ILE A 737 26.19 33.13 -0.06
C ILE A 737 25.61 31.73 0.12
N LYS A 738 25.46 30.94 -0.94
CA LYS A 738 24.85 29.60 -0.91
C LYS A 738 25.54 28.63 0.04
N ASN A 739 26.86 28.80 0.28
CA ASN A 739 27.61 27.96 1.20
C ASN A 739 27.71 28.62 2.58
N ALA A 740 27.08 28.00 3.59
CA ALA A 740 27.03 28.47 4.96
C ALA A 740 28.41 28.68 5.63
N ASN A 741 29.42 27.94 5.18
CA ASN A 741 30.74 27.98 5.81
C ASN A 741 31.63 29.15 5.34
N THR A 742 31.24 29.87 4.29
CA THR A 742 32.03 31.00 3.77
C THR A 742 31.94 32.20 4.70
N LYS A 743 33.05 33.01 4.73
CA LYS A 743 33.10 34.25 5.49
C LYS A 743 32.00 35.23 5.04
N MET A 744 31.73 35.31 3.74
CA MET A 744 30.68 36.14 3.19
C MET A 744 29.29 35.76 3.65
N SER A 745 28.99 34.43 3.68
CA SER A 745 27.73 33.97 4.19
C SER A 745 27.54 34.28 5.68
N LYS A 746 28.56 34.01 6.49
CA LYS A 746 28.55 34.36 7.94
C LYS A 746 28.37 35.86 8.18
N ALA A 747 29.04 36.70 7.43
CA ALA A 747 28.89 38.14 7.53
C ALA A 747 27.48 38.61 7.11
N ALA A 748 26.89 38.02 6.06
CA ALA A 748 25.53 38.33 5.65
C ALA A 748 24.49 38.01 6.73
N MET A 749 24.66 36.86 7.41
CA MET A 749 23.74 36.43 8.50
C MET A 749 23.72 37.40 9.70
N LEU A 750 24.78 38.18 9.90
CA LEU A 750 24.88 39.16 10.99
C LEU A 750 24.21 40.49 10.66
N LEU A 751 23.84 40.76 9.41
CA LEU A 751 23.19 42.02 9.00
C LEU A 751 21.82 42.14 9.71
N GLN A 752 21.63 43.30 10.31
CA GLN A 752 20.34 43.65 10.97
C GLN A 752 19.51 44.49 10.02
N ALA A 753 18.30 44.06 9.75
CA ALA A 753 17.39 44.76 8.87
C ALA A 753 15.95 44.52 9.24
N ARG A 754 15.10 45.54 9.03
CA ARG A 754 13.66 45.40 9.19
C ARG A 754 13.05 44.50 8.08
N ARG A 755 13.58 44.65 6.86
CA ARG A 755 13.18 43.93 5.67
C ARG A 755 14.40 43.29 4.99
N LYS A 756 14.31 42.01 4.67
CA LYS A 756 15.36 41.26 4.00
C LYS A 756 14.88 40.74 2.65
N VAL A 757 15.61 41.02 1.62
CA VAL A 757 15.30 40.66 0.24
C VAL A 757 16.49 39.93 -0.38
N ILE A 758 16.22 38.84 -1.06
CA ILE A 758 17.18 38.11 -1.90
C ILE A 758 16.72 38.17 -3.34
N LEU A 759 17.66 38.45 -4.25
CA LEU A 759 17.48 38.32 -5.68
C LEU A 759 18.41 37.24 -6.21
N THR A 760 17.85 36.31 -6.98
CA THR A 760 18.61 35.25 -7.63
C THR A 760 17.86 34.74 -8.85
N GLY A 761 18.54 34.36 -9.92
CA GLY A 761 17.92 33.64 -11.05
C GLY A 761 17.82 32.12 -10.81
N THR A 762 18.54 31.61 -9.82
CA THR A 762 18.69 30.19 -9.55
C THR A 762 18.74 29.96 -8.05
N PRO A 763 17.58 29.82 -7.37
CA PRO A 763 17.53 29.62 -5.92
C PRO A 763 18.10 28.26 -5.48
N ILE A 764 18.10 27.28 -6.38
CA ILE A 764 18.70 25.96 -6.21
C ILE A 764 19.49 25.66 -7.47
N GLN A 765 20.81 25.51 -7.37
CA GLN A 765 21.68 25.14 -8.49
C GLN A 765 22.03 23.64 -8.43
N ASN A 766 22.64 23.22 -7.32
CA ASN A 766 23.17 21.88 -7.19
C ASN A 766 22.54 21.08 -6.04
N HIS A 767 22.30 21.72 -4.89
CA HIS A 767 21.88 21.02 -3.67
C HIS A 767 20.81 21.79 -2.90
N LEU A 768 19.86 21.05 -2.30
CA LEU A 768 18.85 21.64 -1.41
C LEU A 768 19.45 22.41 -0.21
N ALA A 769 20.68 22.09 0.21
CA ALA A 769 21.37 22.81 1.27
C ALA A 769 21.60 24.31 0.95
N GLU A 770 21.71 24.67 -0.33
CA GLU A 770 21.83 26.07 -0.79
C GLU A 770 20.59 26.87 -0.41
N LEU A 771 19.41 26.27 -0.63
CA LEU A 771 18.12 26.85 -0.27
C LEU A 771 18.03 27.13 1.24
N TRP A 772 18.48 26.18 2.08
CA TRP A 772 18.51 26.38 3.53
C TRP A 772 19.27 27.64 3.91
N ASN A 773 20.42 27.87 3.32
CA ASN A 773 21.24 29.02 3.68
C ASN A 773 20.60 30.35 3.24
N LEU A 774 19.99 30.41 2.06
CA LEU A 774 19.23 31.59 1.63
C LEU A 774 18.08 31.92 2.60
N PHE A 775 17.33 30.88 3.00
CA PHE A 775 16.22 31.04 3.94
C PHE A 775 16.69 31.38 5.36
N GLN A 776 17.87 30.91 5.76
CA GLN A 776 18.46 31.33 7.04
C GLN A 776 18.77 32.84 7.07
N PHE A 777 19.06 33.47 5.93
CA PHE A 777 19.21 34.93 5.86
C PHE A 777 17.86 35.64 5.94
N ILE A 778 16.87 35.24 5.09
CA ILE A 778 15.59 35.99 5.00
C ILE A 778 14.64 35.68 6.14
N ASN A 779 14.51 34.42 6.55
CA ASN A 779 13.58 33.93 7.55
C ASN A 779 14.28 32.95 8.50
N PRO A 780 15.14 33.46 9.40
CA PRO A 780 15.93 32.61 10.30
C PRO A 780 15.08 31.60 11.04
N GLY A 781 15.47 30.33 10.96
CA GLY A 781 14.83 29.23 11.67
C GLY A 781 13.58 28.63 11.03
N LEU A 782 13.03 29.23 9.96
CA LEU A 782 11.87 28.66 9.25
C LEU A 782 12.11 27.22 8.80
N LEU A 783 13.31 26.91 8.33
CA LEU A 783 13.71 25.58 7.89
C LEU A 783 14.41 24.75 8.99
N GLY A 784 14.43 25.25 10.25
CA GLY A 784 15.14 24.62 11.36
C GLY A 784 16.66 24.74 11.28
N SER A 785 17.41 23.96 12.08
CA SER A 785 18.87 23.89 11.98
C SER A 785 19.32 23.16 10.69
N ALA A 786 20.57 23.33 10.30
CA ALA A 786 21.13 22.63 9.12
C ALA A 786 21.01 21.12 9.22
N GLU A 787 21.23 20.56 10.42
CA GLU A 787 21.12 19.14 10.68
C GLU A 787 19.66 18.65 10.60
N GLN A 788 18.72 19.42 11.16
CA GLN A 788 17.30 19.13 11.09
C GLN A 788 16.81 19.19 9.66
N PHE A 789 17.21 20.20 8.88
CA PHE A 789 16.87 20.33 7.48
C PHE A 789 17.42 19.17 6.62
N LYS A 790 18.68 18.77 6.89
CA LYS A 790 19.29 17.60 6.24
C LYS A 790 18.50 16.33 6.51
N ARG A 791 18.17 16.07 7.77
CA ARG A 791 17.40 14.86 8.16
C ARG A 791 15.97 14.89 7.65
N LYS A 792 15.29 16.05 7.72
CA LYS A 792 13.86 16.20 7.45
C LYS A 792 13.54 16.27 5.95
N PHE A 793 14.42 16.91 5.16
CA PHE A 793 14.16 17.18 3.75
C PHE A 793 15.24 16.65 2.81
N ILE A 794 16.55 16.93 3.05
CA ILE A 794 17.58 16.58 2.07
C ILE A 794 17.67 15.05 1.91
N GLN A 795 17.82 14.31 2.99
CA GLN A 795 17.98 12.84 2.94
C GLN A 795 16.77 12.14 2.35
N PRO A 796 15.51 12.44 2.75
CA PRO A 796 14.35 11.79 2.16
C PRO A 796 14.12 12.16 0.69
N ILE A 797 14.35 13.43 0.31
CA ILE A 797 14.12 13.89 -1.06
C ILE A 797 15.21 13.36 -2.00
N ALA A 798 16.49 13.50 -1.62
CA ALA A 798 17.60 13.10 -2.49
C ALA A 798 17.83 11.58 -2.50
N GLY A 799 17.62 10.88 -1.36
CA GLY A 799 17.82 9.44 -1.23
C GLY A 799 16.65 8.59 -1.72
N ASN A 800 15.42 8.97 -1.34
CA ASN A 800 14.23 8.14 -1.53
C ASN A 800 13.22 8.76 -2.51
N ASN A 801 13.52 9.89 -3.12
CA ASN A 801 12.61 10.65 -3.99
C ASN A 801 11.22 10.90 -3.35
N ASP A 802 11.20 11.22 -2.03
CA ASP A 802 9.99 11.38 -1.24
C ASP A 802 9.18 12.62 -1.69
N LYS A 803 8.16 12.38 -2.51
CA LYS A 803 7.27 13.43 -3.06
C LYS A 803 6.48 14.15 -1.97
N GLU A 804 6.16 13.49 -0.86
CA GLU A 804 5.43 14.13 0.24
C GLU A 804 6.33 15.15 0.94
N ARG A 805 7.57 14.80 1.23
CA ARG A 805 8.56 15.73 1.82
C ARG A 805 8.89 16.88 0.86
N GLN A 806 8.97 16.61 -0.43
CA GLN A 806 9.13 17.67 -1.43
C GLN A 806 7.95 18.64 -1.43
N SER A 807 6.71 18.13 -1.38
CA SER A 807 5.49 18.94 -1.30
C SER A 807 5.43 19.76 -0.01
N GLN A 808 5.83 19.18 1.13
CA GLN A 808 5.91 19.87 2.42
C GLN A 808 6.92 21.03 2.37
N LEU A 809 8.11 20.79 1.84
CA LEU A 809 9.12 21.83 1.66
C LEU A 809 8.61 22.95 0.76
N ARG A 810 8.00 22.60 -0.37
CA ARG A 810 7.43 23.59 -1.31
C ARG A 810 6.39 24.48 -0.62
N ARG A 811 5.48 23.91 0.18
CA ARG A 811 4.49 24.68 0.94
C ARG A 811 5.11 25.58 1.99
N LEU A 812 6.21 25.12 2.61
CA LEU A 812 6.91 25.89 3.64
C LEU A 812 7.61 27.13 3.07
N ILE A 813 8.14 27.04 1.84
CA ILE A 813 8.90 28.14 1.24
C ILE A 813 8.06 29.03 0.31
N SER A 814 6.96 28.52 -0.26
CA SER A 814 6.17 29.22 -1.27
C SER A 814 5.67 30.62 -0.87
N PRO A 815 5.32 30.93 0.41
CA PRO A 815 4.93 32.29 0.77
C PRO A 815 6.05 33.33 0.63
N PHE A 816 7.31 32.88 0.68
CA PHE A 816 8.51 33.72 0.75
C PHE A 816 9.39 33.66 -0.50
N LEU A 817 9.00 32.82 -1.49
CA LEU A 817 9.75 32.64 -2.72
C LEU A 817 8.85 32.83 -3.93
N LEU A 818 9.11 33.84 -4.72
CA LEU A 818 8.43 34.06 -5.99
C LEU A 818 9.39 33.73 -7.14
N ARG A 819 9.00 32.81 -7.99
CA ARG A 819 9.77 32.43 -9.19
C ARG A 819 8.85 32.34 -10.39
N ARG A 820 9.15 33.09 -11.40
CA ARG A 820 8.47 33.08 -12.70
C ARG A 820 9.49 32.87 -13.81
N THR A 821 9.14 32.09 -14.79
CA THR A 821 9.96 31.89 -15.99
C THR A 821 9.61 32.93 -17.07
N LYS A 822 10.52 33.17 -18.01
CA LYS A 822 10.25 34.05 -19.13
C LYS A 822 9.05 33.59 -19.94
N SER A 823 8.90 32.30 -20.14
CA SER A 823 7.79 31.69 -20.90
C SER A 823 6.43 31.85 -20.24
N GLU A 824 6.36 32.04 -18.91
CA GLU A 824 5.11 32.25 -18.19
C GLU A 824 4.61 33.68 -18.24
N VAL A 825 5.49 34.68 -18.38
CA VAL A 825 5.13 36.08 -18.18
C VAL A 825 5.33 36.96 -19.42
N ILE A 826 5.99 36.46 -20.45
CA ILE A 826 6.23 37.22 -21.68
C ILE A 826 5.63 36.45 -22.87
N GLU A 827 4.41 36.79 -23.23
CA GLU A 827 3.69 36.19 -24.35
C GLU A 827 4.32 36.46 -25.73
N GLU A 828 5.09 37.56 -25.84
CA GLU A 828 5.70 38.04 -27.08
C GLU A 828 7.08 37.43 -27.39
N LEU A 829 7.56 36.48 -26.56
CA LEU A 829 8.84 35.84 -26.83
C LEU A 829 8.75 34.93 -28.06
N PRO A 830 9.66 35.09 -29.05
CA PRO A 830 9.73 34.14 -30.14
C PRO A 830 10.06 32.74 -29.61
N THR A 831 9.59 31.72 -30.31
CA THR A 831 9.92 30.34 -30.00
C THR A 831 11.42 30.15 -29.89
N LYS A 832 11.87 29.47 -28.83
CA LYS A 832 13.29 29.15 -28.64
C LYS A 832 13.77 28.28 -29.80
N ASN A 833 14.71 28.80 -30.58
CA ASN A 833 15.37 28.05 -31.65
C ASN A 833 16.72 27.52 -31.13
N ASP A 834 16.83 26.21 -30.96
CA ASP A 834 18.10 25.59 -30.64
C ASP A 834 18.86 25.32 -31.92
N ILE A 835 20.00 26.02 -32.13
CA ILE A 835 20.86 25.83 -33.27
C ILE A 835 21.99 24.89 -32.85
N TYR A 836 22.01 23.72 -33.46
CA TYR A 836 23.07 22.73 -33.27
C TYR A 836 24.21 23.09 -34.21
N ILE A 837 25.33 23.54 -33.66
CA ILE A 837 26.55 23.76 -34.41
C ILE A 837 27.44 22.52 -34.20
N PRO A 838 27.59 21.66 -35.21
CA PRO A 838 28.52 20.55 -35.12
C PRO A 838 29.95 21.07 -35.09
N VAL A 839 30.71 20.66 -34.10
CA VAL A 839 32.12 20.94 -33.97
C VAL A 839 32.89 19.66 -34.26
N GLU A 840 33.71 19.66 -35.30
CA GLU A 840 34.63 18.56 -35.58
C GLU A 840 35.84 18.68 -34.67
N LEU A 841 36.04 17.69 -33.83
CA LEU A 841 37.23 17.59 -33.00
C LEU A 841 38.42 17.16 -33.83
N SER A 842 39.59 17.69 -33.54
CA SER A 842 40.84 17.19 -34.12
C SER A 842 41.08 15.72 -33.69
N SER A 843 41.93 15.02 -34.42
CA SER A 843 42.26 13.60 -34.10
C SER A 843 42.76 13.44 -32.68
N ASP A 844 43.50 14.40 -32.16
CA ASP A 844 44.07 14.36 -30.81
C ASP A 844 43.00 14.61 -29.74
N GLU A 845 42.12 15.58 -29.97
CA GLU A 845 40.96 15.85 -29.10
C GLU A 845 39.96 14.68 -29.09
N MET A 846 39.71 14.06 -30.25
CA MET A 846 38.85 12.90 -30.35
C MET A 846 39.44 11.72 -29.56
N THR A 847 40.77 11.52 -29.66
CA THR A 847 41.45 10.49 -28.89
C THR A 847 41.35 10.72 -27.37
N MET A 848 41.58 11.96 -26.94
CA MET A 848 41.37 12.34 -25.51
C MET A 848 39.92 12.12 -25.05
N TYR A 849 38.96 12.52 -25.87
CA TYR A 849 37.53 12.34 -25.58
C TYR A 849 37.19 10.87 -25.43
N GLU A 850 37.60 10.00 -26.35
CA GLU A 850 37.34 8.57 -26.31
C GLU A 850 38.01 7.89 -25.11
N VAL A 851 39.22 8.28 -24.74
CA VAL A 851 39.89 7.78 -23.54
C VAL A 851 39.06 8.12 -22.28
N ARG A 852 38.59 9.38 -22.18
CA ARG A 852 37.75 9.80 -21.04
C ARG A 852 36.40 9.13 -21.05
N ARG A 853 35.74 9.01 -22.18
CA ARG A 853 34.46 8.28 -22.32
C ARG A 853 34.60 6.86 -21.80
N ARG A 854 35.59 6.12 -22.24
CA ARG A 854 35.85 4.74 -21.77
C ARG A 854 36.16 4.65 -20.28
N GLN A 855 36.83 5.65 -19.69
CA GLN A 855 37.10 5.69 -18.26
C GLN A 855 35.79 5.87 -17.45
N VAL A 856 34.84 6.66 -17.95
CA VAL A 856 33.53 6.89 -17.30
C VAL A 856 32.63 5.67 -17.49
N GLU A 857 32.66 5.01 -18.66
CA GLU A 857 31.89 3.78 -18.93
C GLU A 857 32.40 2.58 -18.11
N ALA A 858 33.66 2.58 -17.70
CA ALA A 858 34.28 1.50 -16.89
C ALA A 858 34.18 1.74 -15.38
N ALA A 859 33.79 2.94 -14.94
CA ALA A 859 33.58 3.31 -13.53
C ALA A 859 32.10 3.18 -13.11
#